data_3bd77285101639c7f98af9b3b655aa32
#
_entry.id   3bd77285101639c7f98af9b3b655aa32
#
_cell.length_a   1.000
_cell.length_b   1.000
_cell.length_c   1.000
_cell.angle_alpha   90.00
_cell.angle_beta   90.00
_cell.angle_gamma   90.00
#
_symmetry.space_group_name_H-M   'P 1'
#
loop_
_entity.id
_entity.type
_entity.pdbx_description
1 polymer ?
#
loop_
_entity_poly.entity_id
_entity_poly.type
_entity_poly.pdbx_seq_one_letter_code
_entity_poly.pdbx_strand_id
1 'polypeptide(L)'
;MRREIMTVFSQQPQASFAVAFRDLSTGVSFYINEHESFHAASTMKTPVLIEAFKLIGERQLALDEPILIHTDFMSIADSSRFILDSATDSERELYGLAGQRLPLRELLYKMITESSNLATNLVIERVGAPRVMATMREMGARDIQVLRGVEDNKAFERGMNNTTTAYDLMVLFDALASDRVVDKASCDAMIAILKDQHFKESIGGRLPVDVQVASKSGWITGVCHDSGIVFLPDGRKYVVVLLSKGISDEGVAHDVLATVSRIIYDHVVGGSAKVIDGGRVVRGGRGPDLSAAIPTVNKLYRAFAERNHYPGMVYGIVAGGELVYSNAVGWTDVAKKIPAGAASDFRIASMTKSFTTVAVLQLRDAGKLRLDDPASMYVPELKGQRGPASDAPEITIRNLLTHSAGFPEDNPWGDRQLEATDEQLMALVRQGISFSNSPGMYYEYSNLGFTLLGHIVSKLSGMSYEQYITDHVLKPLGMSHTYWDYTAVPADKLAHGYRWLNGQWVEQPMLHDGAYGAMGGLITTMEDFSRYTAWQLAAWPSRSGGDESVLKRSSRREMQQPWMFNNLNSSFSYNGVEACPVVSMYAYGLRWTRDCKGQTMVGHTGGLPGFGSNWMVLPDYGVGVICFANLTYASTAAINSKVLDTLVTLAHLRPREVPVSAILSQRRTELAALLPGWNGAKESGICAVNFWQD
;
A
#
# COMPACT_ATOMS: atom_id res chain seq x y z
N MET A 1 -1.06 -16.39 11.91
CA MET A 1 -2.04 -16.63 10.83
C MET A 1 -1.55 -17.58 9.73
N ARG A 2 -0.62 -17.20 8.76
CA ARG A 2 -0.24 -18.09 7.64
C ARG A 2 0.23 -19.47 8.09
N ARG A 3 1.13 -19.55 9.07
CA ARG A 3 1.65 -20.82 9.59
C ARG A 3 0.54 -21.71 10.19
N GLU A 4 -0.38 -21.12 10.92
CA GLU A 4 -1.53 -21.83 11.52
C GLU A 4 -2.47 -22.37 10.44
N ILE A 5 -2.81 -21.55 9.43
CA ILE A 5 -3.61 -21.97 8.29
C ILE A 5 -2.93 -23.10 7.52
N MET A 6 -1.62 -22.98 7.24
CA MET A 6 -0.87 -24.04 6.55
C MET A 6 -0.80 -25.33 7.37
N THR A 7 -0.79 -25.24 8.71
CA THR A 7 -0.88 -26.43 9.57
C THR A 7 -2.24 -27.12 9.43
N VAL A 8 -3.32 -26.35 9.32
CA VAL A 8 -4.67 -26.94 9.07
C VAL A 8 -4.70 -27.63 7.70
N PHE A 9 -4.18 -26.96 6.65
CA PHE A 9 -4.15 -27.53 5.29
C PHE A 9 -3.30 -28.79 5.18
N SER A 10 -2.19 -28.87 5.95
CA SER A 10 -1.32 -30.06 5.94
C SER A 10 -2.00 -31.35 6.45
N GLN A 11 -3.14 -31.22 7.13
CA GLN A 11 -3.95 -32.36 7.58
C GLN A 11 -4.77 -32.98 6.42
N GLN A 12 -4.84 -32.29 5.27
CA GLN A 12 -5.54 -32.75 4.06
C GLN A 12 -4.58 -32.69 2.86
N PRO A 13 -3.55 -33.53 2.81
CA PRO A 13 -2.45 -33.43 1.83
C PRO A 13 -2.86 -33.66 0.38
N GLN A 14 -4.02 -34.30 0.14
CA GLN A 14 -4.59 -34.53 -1.20
C GLN A 14 -5.44 -33.35 -1.70
N ALA A 15 -5.74 -32.37 -0.83
CA ALA A 15 -6.61 -31.26 -1.17
C ALA A 15 -5.81 -30.01 -1.58
N SER A 16 -6.40 -29.20 -2.46
CA SER A 16 -5.93 -27.87 -2.77
C SER A 16 -6.82 -26.82 -2.10
N PHE A 17 -6.20 -25.75 -1.63
CA PHE A 17 -6.88 -24.65 -0.95
C PHE A 17 -6.45 -23.31 -1.52
N ALA A 18 -7.39 -22.35 -1.59
CA ALA A 18 -7.08 -20.97 -1.83
C ALA A 18 -7.75 -20.07 -0.79
N VAL A 19 -7.04 -19.03 -0.36
CA VAL A 19 -7.53 -18.03 0.59
C VAL A 19 -7.25 -16.65 0.05
N ALA A 20 -8.27 -15.79 0.08
CA ALA A 20 -8.09 -14.34 -0.03
C ALA A 20 -8.80 -13.65 1.12
N PHE A 21 -8.10 -12.74 1.78
CA PHE A 21 -8.59 -11.97 2.90
C PHE A 21 -8.26 -10.51 2.72
N ARG A 22 -9.18 -9.62 3.09
CA ARG A 22 -8.95 -8.18 3.14
C ARG A 22 -9.68 -7.55 4.32
N ASP A 23 -8.92 -6.97 5.24
CA ASP A 23 -9.47 -6.11 6.28
C ASP A 23 -9.81 -4.74 5.68
N LEU A 24 -11.09 -4.38 5.69
CA LEU A 24 -11.59 -3.14 5.09
C LEU A 24 -11.32 -1.91 5.96
N SER A 25 -10.97 -2.10 7.23
CA SER A 25 -10.62 -1.01 8.15
C SER A 25 -9.16 -0.61 8.02
N THR A 26 -8.28 -1.56 7.69
CA THR A 26 -6.83 -1.35 7.61
C THR A 26 -6.28 -1.44 6.19
N GLY A 27 -7.06 -1.98 5.25
CA GLY A 27 -6.62 -2.27 3.88
C GLY A 27 -5.67 -3.46 3.76
N VAL A 28 -5.34 -4.13 4.87
CA VAL A 28 -4.44 -5.31 4.87
C VAL A 28 -5.08 -6.46 4.12
N SER A 29 -4.31 -7.06 3.22
CA SER A 29 -4.72 -8.24 2.47
C SER A 29 -3.77 -9.41 2.70
N PHE A 30 -4.32 -10.63 2.63
CA PHE A 30 -3.58 -11.87 2.82
C PHE A 30 -4.05 -12.91 1.81
N TYR A 31 -3.11 -13.64 1.21
CA TYR A 31 -3.39 -14.55 0.10
C TYR A 31 -2.66 -15.88 0.25
N ILE A 32 -3.34 -16.98 -0.14
CA ILE A 32 -2.77 -18.30 -0.41
C ILE A 32 -3.39 -18.79 -1.71
N ASN A 33 -2.59 -19.12 -2.72
CA ASN A 33 -3.02 -19.64 -4.03
C ASN A 33 -4.17 -18.85 -4.66
N GLU A 34 -4.19 -17.54 -4.46
CA GLU A 34 -5.32 -16.65 -4.74
C GLU A 34 -5.75 -16.62 -6.21
N HIS A 35 -4.85 -16.97 -7.14
CA HIS A 35 -5.11 -17.04 -8.57
C HIS A 35 -5.29 -18.48 -9.08
N GLU A 36 -5.28 -19.48 -8.19
CA GLU A 36 -5.59 -20.85 -8.58
C GLU A 36 -7.06 -20.95 -9.01
N SER A 37 -7.31 -21.60 -10.16
CA SER A 37 -8.64 -21.76 -10.71
C SER A 37 -9.36 -22.95 -10.05
N PHE A 38 -10.59 -22.70 -9.61
CA PHE A 38 -11.50 -23.67 -9.04
C PHE A 38 -12.80 -23.73 -9.85
N HIS A 39 -13.47 -24.87 -9.86
CA HIS A 39 -14.87 -24.93 -10.31
C HIS A 39 -15.69 -24.04 -9.38
N ALA A 40 -16.47 -23.11 -9.95
CA ALA A 40 -17.10 -22.06 -9.13
C ALA A 40 -18.19 -22.58 -8.16
N ALA A 41 -18.76 -23.76 -8.44
CA ALA A 41 -19.96 -24.24 -7.73
C ALA A 41 -20.99 -23.10 -7.62
N SER A 42 -21.67 -22.95 -6.49
CA SER A 42 -22.68 -21.90 -6.31
C SER A 42 -22.11 -20.51 -6.00
N THR A 43 -20.78 -20.32 -5.88
CA THR A 43 -20.20 -18.99 -5.72
C THR A 43 -20.38 -18.13 -6.98
N MET A 44 -20.62 -18.75 -8.16
CA MET A 44 -20.95 -18.04 -9.39
C MET A 44 -22.25 -17.22 -9.30
N LYS A 45 -23.10 -17.47 -8.30
CA LYS A 45 -24.37 -16.77 -8.11
C LYS A 45 -24.15 -15.32 -7.62
N THR A 46 -23.04 -15.01 -6.97
CA THR A 46 -22.67 -13.63 -6.59
C THR A 46 -22.43 -12.73 -7.81
N PRO A 47 -21.63 -13.10 -8.82
CA PRO A 47 -21.57 -12.39 -10.11
C PRO A 47 -22.94 -12.14 -10.76
N VAL A 48 -23.81 -13.13 -10.74
CA VAL A 48 -25.16 -13.03 -11.35
C VAL A 48 -26.03 -12.03 -10.57
N LEU A 49 -25.96 -12.05 -9.23
CA LEU A 49 -26.62 -11.06 -8.37
C LEU A 49 -26.15 -9.63 -8.69
N ILE A 50 -24.86 -9.43 -8.79
CA ILE A 50 -24.24 -8.13 -9.10
C ILE A 50 -24.75 -7.60 -10.45
N GLU A 51 -24.75 -8.44 -11.49
CA GLU A 51 -25.25 -8.05 -12.82
C GLU A 51 -26.75 -7.70 -12.79
N ALA A 52 -27.54 -8.48 -12.07
CA ALA A 52 -28.96 -8.18 -11.95
C ALA A 52 -29.19 -6.79 -11.32
N PHE A 53 -28.48 -6.46 -10.24
CA PHE A 53 -28.56 -5.14 -9.61
C PHE A 53 -28.00 -4.00 -10.48
N LYS A 54 -26.97 -4.26 -11.28
CA LYS A 54 -26.44 -3.31 -12.26
C LYS A 54 -27.54 -2.96 -13.29
N LEU A 55 -28.18 -3.99 -13.88
CA LEU A 55 -29.27 -3.79 -14.83
C LEU A 55 -30.47 -3.09 -14.20
N ILE A 56 -30.75 -3.31 -12.92
CA ILE A 56 -31.80 -2.57 -12.19
C ILE A 56 -31.41 -1.09 -12.05
N GLY A 57 -30.18 -0.80 -11.68
CA GLY A 57 -29.64 0.57 -11.61
C GLY A 57 -29.69 1.29 -12.96
N GLU A 58 -29.46 0.58 -14.04
CA GLU A 58 -29.57 1.06 -15.43
C GLU A 58 -31.01 1.14 -15.94
N ARG A 59 -32.00 0.73 -15.13
CA ARG A 59 -33.44 0.66 -15.48
C ARG A 59 -33.75 -0.29 -16.64
N GLN A 60 -32.92 -1.30 -16.87
CA GLN A 60 -33.14 -2.37 -17.83
C GLN A 60 -33.90 -3.56 -17.21
N LEU A 61 -33.92 -3.65 -15.88
CA LEU A 61 -34.68 -4.58 -15.06
C LEU A 61 -35.42 -3.85 -13.94
N ALA A 62 -36.41 -4.53 -13.36
CA ALA A 62 -37.07 -4.09 -12.14
C ALA A 62 -37.18 -5.26 -11.15
N LEU A 63 -37.03 -4.96 -9.85
CA LEU A 63 -37.18 -5.99 -8.80
C LEU A 63 -38.53 -6.68 -8.82
N ASP A 64 -39.57 -5.97 -9.23
CA ASP A 64 -40.93 -6.51 -9.33
C ASP A 64 -41.26 -7.08 -10.73
N GLU A 65 -40.26 -7.18 -11.62
CA GLU A 65 -40.48 -7.78 -12.96
C GLU A 65 -40.94 -9.24 -12.79
N PRO A 66 -42.11 -9.61 -13.41
CA PRO A 66 -42.67 -10.93 -13.26
C PRO A 66 -41.95 -11.95 -14.19
N ILE A 67 -41.14 -12.81 -13.62
CA ILE A 67 -40.39 -13.88 -14.34
C ILE A 67 -41.24 -15.14 -14.38
N LEU A 68 -41.39 -15.74 -15.57
CA LEU A 68 -42.06 -17.02 -15.74
C LEU A 68 -41.20 -18.15 -15.20
N ILE A 69 -41.78 -18.97 -14.33
CA ILE A 69 -41.11 -20.17 -13.80
C ILE A 69 -41.27 -21.32 -14.79
N HIS A 70 -40.15 -21.82 -15.27
CA HIS A 70 -40.08 -23.04 -16.12
C HIS A 70 -38.81 -23.83 -15.73
N THR A 71 -38.79 -25.13 -16.06
CA THR A 71 -37.74 -26.05 -15.64
C THR A 71 -36.86 -26.54 -16.80
N ASP A 72 -37.19 -26.14 -18.04
CA ASP A 72 -36.47 -26.55 -19.25
C ASP A 72 -35.57 -25.40 -19.75
N PHE A 73 -34.30 -25.70 -20.01
CA PHE A 73 -33.28 -24.76 -20.45
C PHE A 73 -32.50 -25.26 -21.64
N MET A 74 -31.79 -24.35 -22.30
CA MET A 74 -30.96 -24.70 -23.47
C MET A 74 -29.50 -24.87 -23.04
N SER A 75 -28.91 -26.02 -23.41
CA SER A 75 -27.47 -26.23 -23.23
C SER A 75 -26.65 -25.29 -24.10
N ILE A 76 -25.61 -24.68 -23.52
CA ILE A 76 -24.68 -23.86 -24.29
C ILE A 76 -23.75 -24.70 -25.19
N ALA A 77 -23.70 -26.00 -24.97
CA ALA A 77 -22.82 -26.91 -25.72
C ALA A 77 -23.34 -27.19 -27.13
N ASP A 78 -24.67 -27.32 -27.32
CA ASP A 78 -25.26 -27.76 -28.60
C ASP A 78 -26.70 -27.24 -28.81
N SER A 79 -27.16 -26.32 -27.97
CA SER A 79 -28.53 -25.78 -28.00
C SER A 79 -29.64 -26.82 -27.82
N SER A 80 -29.32 -28.00 -27.30
CA SER A 80 -30.33 -29.01 -26.93
C SER A 80 -30.97 -28.65 -25.60
N ARG A 81 -32.22 -29.07 -25.38
CA ARG A 81 -32.92 -28.87 -24.12
C ARG A 81 -32.43 -29.80 -23.03
N PHE A 82 -32.35 -29.31 -21.81
CA PHE A 82 -32.22 -30.09 -20.59
C PHE A 82 -33.21 -29.58 -19.52
N ILE A 83 -33.58 -30.43 -18.60
CA ILE A 83 -34.60 -30.16 -17.58
C ILE A 83 -33.92 -30.27 -16.21
N LEU A 84 -34.17 -29.31 -15.33
CA LEU A 84 -33.73 -29.38 -13.94
C LEU A 84 -34.64 -30.31 -13.14
N ASP A 85 -34.01 -31.09 -12.25
CA ASP A 85 -34.71 -32.01 -11.34
C ASP A 85 -34.73 -31.44 -9.91
N SER A 86 -35.93 -31.31 -9.36
CA SER A 86 -36.13 -30.86 -7.99
C SER A 86 -35.46 -31.76 -6.95
N ALA A 87 -35.15 -33.03 -7.29
CA ALA A 87 -34.47 -33.92 -6.36
C ALA A 87 -33.00 -33.52 -6.09
N THR A 88 -32.36 -32.80 -7.03
CA THR A 88 -30.97 -32.35 -6.93
C THR A 88 -30.82 -30.91 -6.54
N ASP A 89 -31.92 -30.14 -6.40
CA ASP A 89 -31.92 -28.75 -5.95
C ASP A 89 -32.07 -28.66 -4.43
N SER A 90 -31.38 -27.71 -3.82
CA SER A 90 -31.50 -27.38 -2.39
C SER A 90 -32.84 -26.71 -2.06
N GLU A 91 -33.50 -26.11 -3.04
CA GLU A 91 -34.83 -25.48 -2.94
C GLU A 91 -35.81 -26.17 -3.89
N ARG A 92 -36.87 -26.77 -3.35
CA ARG A 92 -37.82 -27.60 -4.11
C ARG A 92 -39.17 -26.95 -4.37
N GLU A 93 -39.56 -25.96 -3.56
CA GLU A 93 -40.88 -25.33 -3.62
C GLU A 93 -41.12 -24.58 -4.95
N LEU A 94 -40.06 -23.98 -5.49
CA LEU A 94 -40.12 -23.23 -6.74
C LEU A 94 -40.55 -24.09 -7.94
N TYR A 95 -40.23 -25.38 -7.94
CA TYR A 95 -40.64 -26.32 -8.99
C TYR A 95 -42.15 -26.52 -9.04
N GLY A 96 -42.81 -26.43 -7.86
CA GLY A 96 -44.28 -26.48 -7.75
C GLY A 96 -45.00 -25.26 -8.36
N LEU A 97 -44.27 -24.22 -8.66
CA LEU A 97 -44.79 -22.98 -9.25
C LEU A 97 -44.57 -22.88 -10.76
N ALA A 98 -44.14 -23.98 -11.43
CA ALA A 98 -43.95 -24.00 -12.87
C ALA A 98 -45.21 -23.54 -13.63
N GLY A 99 -45.05 -22.62 -14.59
CA GLY A 99 -46.12 -21.95 -15.31
C GLY A 99 -46.67 -20.67 -14.67
N GLN A 100 -46.31 -20.40 -13.41
CA GLN A 100 -46.63 -19.16 -12.72
C GLN A 100 -45.54 -18.10 -12.92
N ARG A 101 -45.77 -16.89 -12.46
CA ARG A 101 -44.77 -15.79 -12.49
C ARG A 101 -44.50 -15.31 -11.08
N LEU A 102 -43.21 -15.17 -10.76
CA LEU A 102 -42.73 -14.56 -9.51
C LEU A 102 -41.95 -13.28 -9.81
N PRO A 103 -41.97 -12.31 -8.89
CA PRO A 103 -41.10 -11.14 -8.97
C PRO A 103 -39.61 -11.53 -8.99
N LEU A 104 -38.80 -10.82 -9.79
CA LEU A 104 -37.35 -11.05 -9.87
C LEU A 104 -36.69 -11.05 -8.49
N ARG A 105 -37.10 -10.17 -7.58
CA ARG A 105 -36.56 -10.11 -6.21
C ARG A 105 -36.65 -11.43 -5.44
N GLU A 106 -37.72 -12.20 -5.63
CA GLU A 106 -37.89 -13.50 -4.97
C GLU A 106 -36.93 -14.54 -5.54
N LEU A 107 -36.69 -14.51 -6.85
CA LEU A 107 -35.70 -15.39 -7.49
C LEU A 107 -34.28 -15.04 -7.06
N LEU A 108 -33.93 -13.73 -6.99
CA LEU A 108 -32.62 -13.30 -6.47
C LEU A 108 -32.42 -13.71 -5.01
N TYR A 109 -33.46 -13.60 -4.20
CA TYR A 109 -33.42 -14.04 -2.79
C TYR A 109 -33.18 -15.54 -2.70
N LYS A 110 -34.02 -16.37 -3.33
CA LYS A 110 -33.88 -17.84 -3.33
C LYS A 110 -32.58 -18.32 -3.97
N MET A 111 -32.10 -17.69 -5.02
CA MET A 111 -30.81 -17.99 -5.66
C MET A 111 -29.63 -17.88 -4.67
N ILE A 112 -29.66 -16.90 -3.79
CA ILE A 112 -28.58 -16.65 -2.84
C ILE A 112 -28.81 -17.42 -1.52
N THR A 113 -29.95 -17.23 -0.87
CA THR A 113 -30.17 -17.71 0.51
C THR A 113 -30.37 -19.21 0.59
N GLU A 114 -31.09 -19.78 -0.37
CA GLU A 114 -31.39 -21.21 -0.46
C GLU A 114 -30.53 -21.92 -1.52
N SER A 115 -29.68 -21.15 -2.19
CA SER A 115 -28.84 -21.65 -3.29
C SER A 115 -29.62 -22.37 -4.42
N SER A 116 -30.87 -21.97 -4.67
CA SER A 116 -31.73 -22.59 -5.70
C SER A 116 -31.08 -22.61 -7.08
N ASN A 117 -31.00 -23.79 -7.69
CA ASN A 117 -30.50 -24.00 -9.04
C ASN A 117 -31.52 -23.50 -10.08
N LEU A 118 -32.81 -23.74 -9.83
CA LEU A 118 -33.87 -23.26 -10.71
C LEU A 118 -33.92 -21.74 -10.76
N ALA A 119 -33.90 -21.06 -9.61
CA ALA A 119 -33.83 -19.61 -9.57
C ALA A 119 -32.56 -19.06 -10.28
N THR A 120 -31.43 -19.74 -10.14
CA THR A 120 -30.17 -19.35 -10.81
C THR A 120 -30.34 -19.38 -12.33
N ASN A 121 -30.89 -20.45 -12.89
CA ASN A 121 -31.04 -20.58 -14.35
C ASN A 121 -32.03 -19.57 -14.90
N LEU A 122 -33.13 -19.33 -14.22
CA LEU A 122 -34.10 -18.30 -14.62
C LEU A 122 -33.49 -16.89 -14.58
N VAL A 123 -32.71 -16.56 -13.58
CA VAL A 123 -32.02 -15.26 -13.48
C VAL A 123 -30.94 -15.13 -14.55
N ILE A 124 -30.09 -16.15 -14.75
CA ILE A 124 -29.01 -16.04 -15.75
C ILE A 124 -29.55 -16.01 -17.18
N GLU A 125 -30.67 -16.67 -17.46
CA GLU A 125 -31.38 -16.56 -18.75
C GLU A 125 -31.86 -15.12 -18.99
N ARG A 126 -32.28 -14.43 -17.91
CA ARG A 126 -32.79 -13.04 -17.99
C ARG A 126 -31.66 -12.00 -18.09
N VAL A 127 -30.55 -12.18 -17.37
CA VAL A 127 -29.45 -11.19 -17.35
C VAL A 127 -28.41 -11.46 -18.44
N GLY A 128 -28.18 -12.71 -18.83
CA GLY A 128 -27.24 -13.14 -19.84
C GLY A 128 -25.81 -13.32 -19.34
N ALA A 129 -25.25 -14.53 -19.45
CA ALA A 129 -23.89 -14.85 -19.04
C ALA A 129 -22.82 -13.93 -19.68
N PRO A 130 -22.89 -13.52 -20.96
CA PRO A 130 -21.93 -12.57 -21.52
C PRO A 130 -21.91 -11.20 -20.82
N ARG A 131 -23.05 -10.70 -20.33
CA ARG A 131 -23.11 -9.44 -19.58
C ARG A 131 -22.50 -9.61 -18.20
N VAL A 132 -22.79 -10.70 -17.50
CA VAL A 132 -22.14 -11.04 -16.23
C VAL A 132 -20.62 -10.99 -16.40
N MET A 133 -20.09 -11.63 -17.46
CA MET A 133 -18.67 -11.65 -17.75
C MET A 133 -18.10 -10.25 -18.01
N ALA A 134 -18.80 -9.41 -18.78
CA ALA A 134 -18.35 -8.05 -19.06
C ALA A 134 -18.24 -7.23 -17.76
N THR A 135 -19.25 -7.29 -16.90
CA THR A 135 -19.25 -6.63 -15.60
C THR A 135 -18.15 -7.13 -14.69
N MET A 136 -17.89 -8.44 -14.64
CA MET A 136 -16.76 -8.96 -13.85
C MET A 136 -15.42 -8.40 -14.33
N ARG A 137 -15.21 -8.28 -15.64
CA ARG A 137 -13.99 -7.69 -16.22
C ARG A 137 -13.86 -6.20 -15.88
N GLU A 138 -14.95 -5.43 -15.96
CA GLU A 138 -15.01 -4.02 -15.55
C GLU A 138 -14.64 -3.83 -14.07
N MET A 139 -15.11 -4.72 -13.20
CA MET A 139 -14.80 -4.72 -11.77
C MET A 139 -13.36 -5.17 -11.44
N GLY A 140 -12.61 -5.69 -12.42
CA GLY A 140 -11.24 -6.16 -12.22
C GLY A 140 -11.12 -7.65 -11.85
N ALA A 141 -12.21 -8.41 -11.83
CA ALA A 141 -12.22 -9.86 -11.66
C ALA A 141 -11.91 -10.53 -13.03
N ARG A 142 -10.64 -10.83 -13.26
CA ARG A 142 -10.13 -11.17 -14.60
C ARG A 142 -10.15 -12.66 -14.92
N ASP A 143 -10.11 -13.52 -13.90
CA ASP A 143 -9.95 -14.98 -14.08
C ASP A 143 -11.26 -15.74 -13.88
N ILE A 144 -12.25 -15.14 -13.19
CA ILE A 144 -13.59 -15.73 -13.01
C ILE A 144 -14.30 -15.90 -14.35
N GLN A 145 -14.99 -17.05 -14.51
CA GLN A 145 -15.81 -17.34 -15.67
C GLN A 145 -17.22 -17.76 -15.23
N VAL A 146 -18.22 -17.08 -15.78
CA VAL A 146 -19.64 -17.43 -15.68
C VAL A 146 -20.16 -17.61 -17.11
N LEU A 147 -20.09 -18.84 -17.59
CA LEU A 147 -20.39 -19.18 -18.99
C LEU A 147 -21.85 -19.58 -19.17
N ARG A 148 -22.46 -20.15 -18.14
CA ARG A 148 -23.75 -20.82 -18.20
C ARG A 148 -24.48 -20.83 -16.85
N GLY A 149 -25.74 -21.23 -16.88
CA GLY A 149 -26.46 -21.66 -15.68
C GLY A 149 -25.87 -22.94 -15.09
N VAL A 150 -26.57 -23.51 -14.12
CA VAL A 150 -26.17 -24.74 -13.45
C VAL A 150 -26.84 -25.97 -14.06
N GLU A 151 -26.35 -27.18 -13.75
CA GLU A 151 -26.87 -28.49 -14.20
C GLU A 151 -26.88 -28.72 -15.73
N ASP A 152 -26.15 -27.92 -16.50
CA ASP A 152 -25.90 -28.23 -17.93
C ASP A 152 -24.76 -29.24 -18.04
N ASN A 153 -25.11 -30.54 -17.90
CA ASN A 153 -24.15 -31.64 -17.88
C ASN A 153 -23.39 -31.80 -19.20
N LYS A 154 -24.02 -31.49 -20.33
CA LYS A 154 -23.35 -31.55 -21.65
C LYS A 154 -22.24 -30.48 -21.76
N ALA A 155 -22.50 -29.27 -21.28
CA ALA A 155 -21.48 -28.23 -21.22
C ALA A 155 -20.37 -28.61 -20.24
N PHE A 156 -20.72 -29.20 -19.09
CA PHE A 156 -19.75 -29.69 -18.11
C PHE A 156 -18.81 -30.73 -18.72
N GLU A 157 -19.33 -31.75 -19.42
CA GLU A 157 -18.55 -32.79 -20.08
C GLU A 157 -17.62 -32.26 -21.19
N ARG A 158 -17.97 -31.12 -21.80
CA ARG A 158 -17.14 -30.42 -22.79
C ARG A 158 -16.16 -29.42 -22.18
N GLY A 159 -16.05 -29.38 -20.85
CA GLY A 159 -15.14 -28.47 -20.15
C GLY A 159 -15.59 -27.01 -20.12
N MET A 160 -16.84 -26.71 -20.52
CA MET A 160 -17.42 -25.34 -20.48
C MET A 160 -17.94 -25.02 -19.08
N ASN A 161 -17.02 -24.90 -18.13
CA ASN A 161 -17.34 -24.78 -16.71
C ASN A 161 -17.29 -23.34 -16.21
N ASN A 162 -18.18 -23.01 -15.28
CA ASN A 162 -18.03 -21.82 -14.47
C ASN A 162 -16.85 -22.00 -13.53
N THR A 163 -15.90 -21.06 -13.53
CA THR A 163 -14.70 -21.12 -12.70
C THR A 163 -14.54 -19.82 -11.90
N THR A 164 -13.79 -19.90 -10.81
CA THR A 164 -13.49 -18.77 -9.96
C THR A 164 -12.09 -18.86 -9.38
N THR A 165 -11.59 -17.72 -8.87
CA THR A 165 -10.39 -17.64 -8.04
C THR A 165 -10.72 -16.96 -6.73
N ALA A 166 -9.93 -17.19 -5.69
CA ALA A 166 -10.13 -16.52 -4.42
C ALA A 166 -9.91 -15.01 -4.54
N TYR A 167 -8.98 -14.59 -5.38
CA TYR A 167 -8.72 -13.17 -5.65
C TYR A 167 -9.93 -12.48 -6.28
N ASP A 168 -10.51 -13.06 -7.32
CA ASP A 168 -11.62 -12.43 -8.03
C ASP A 168 -12.87 -12.30 -7.14
N LEU A 169 -13.22 -13.34 -6.38
CA LEU A 169 -14.33 -13.24 -5.43
C LEU A 169 -14.05 -12.18 -4.35
N MET A 170 -12.81 -12.07 -3.86
CA MET A 170 -12.44 -11.01 -2.92
C MET A 170 -12.65 -9.60 -3.53
N VAL A 171 -12.29 -9.40 -4.81
CA VAL A 171 -12.52 -8.13 -5.51
C VAL A 171 -14.00 -7.78 -5.54
N LEU A 172 -14.88 -8.76 -5.80
CA LEU A 172 -16.32 -8.54 -5.85
C LEU A 172 -16.89 -8.18 -4.47
N PHE A 173 -16.52 -8.93 -3.43
CA PHE A 173 -16.99 -8.66 -2.07
C PHE A 173 -16.39 -7.39 -1.47
N ASP A 174 -15.16 -7.00 -1.83
CA ASP A 174 -14.57 -5.71 -1.48
C ASP A 174 -15.34 -4.54 -2.13
N ALA A 175 -15.72 -4.69 -3.39
CA ALA A 175 -16.54 -3.69 -4.08
C ALA A 175 -17.93 -3.54 -3.44
N LEU A 176 -18.59 -4.65 -3.10
CA LEU A 176 -19.87 -4.65 -2.38
C LEU A 176 -19.76 -3.97 -1.01
N ALA A 177 -18.75 -4.36 -0.23
CA ALA A 177 -18.54 -3.84 1.11
C ALA A 177 -18.14 -2.36 1.17
N SER A 178 -17.68 -1.80 0.04
CA SER A 178 -17.21 -0.42 -0.11
C SER A 178 -18.15 0.46 -0.94
N ASP A 179 -19.38 0.04 -1.14
CA ASP A 179 -20.43 0.77 -1.88
C ASP A 179 -20.01 1.10 -3.32
N ARG A 180 -19.20 0.24 -3.98
CA ARG A 180 -18.64 0.47 -5.32
C ARG A 180 -19.30 -0.36 -6.43
N VAL A 181 -20.42 -1.01 -6.13
CA VAL A 181 -21.24 -1.72 -7.11
C VAL A 181 -22.55 -0.96 -7.30
N VAL A 182 -22.79 -0.39 -8.47
CA VAL A 182 -23.97 0.46 -8.78
C VAL A 182 -24.01 1.71 -7.88
N ASP A 183 -24.65 1.59 -6.70
CA ASP A 183 -24.76 2.61 -5.66
C ASP A 183 -24.87 1.96 -4.26
N LYS A 184 -24.87 2.81 -3.23
CA LYS A 184 -24.95 2.34 -1.85
C LYS A 184 -26.25 1.56 -1.56
N ALA A 185 -27.38 1.98 -2.06
CA ALA A 185 -28.67 1.33 -1.82
C ALA A 185 -28.70 -0.08 -2.43
N SER A 186 -28.15 -0.22 -3.63
CA SER A 186 -27.98 -1.52 -4.30
C SER A 186 -27.01 -2.43 -3.55
N CYS A 187 -25.87 -1.90 -3.07
CA CYS A 187 -24.93 -2.66 -2.25
C CYS A 187 -25.57 -3.12 -0.93
N ASP A 188 -26.27 -2.24 -0.23
CA ASP A 188 -26.96 -2.57 1.02
C ASP A 188 -28.02 -3.68 0.79
N ALA A 189 -28.80 -3.61 -0.31
CA ALA A 189 -29.78 -4.61 -0.67
C ALA A 189 -29.14 -5.99 -0.96
N MET A 190 -28.05 -6.02 -1.74
CA MET A 190 -27.32 -7.26 -2.03
C MET A 190 -26.70 -7.86 -0.74
N ILE A 191 -26.12 -7.02 0.10
CA ILE A 191 -25.56 -7.43 1.39
C ILE A 191 -26.65 -7.98 2.32
N ALA A 192 -27.85 -7.38 2.34
CA ALA A 192 -28.98 -7.89 3.11
C ALA A 192 -29.35 -9.31 2.67
N ILE A 193 -29.49 -9.55 1.37
CA ILE A 193 -29.76 -10.90 0.83
C ILE A 193 -28.64 -11.88 1.23
N LEU A 194 -27.37 -11.47 1.10
CA LEU A 194 -26.23 -12.33 1.45
C LEU A 194 -26.14 -12.63 2.96
N LYS A 195 -26.65 -11.76 3.84
CA LYS A 195 -26.73 -12.00 5.30
C LYS A 195 -27.75 -13.07 5.65
N ASP A 196 -28.79 -13.20 4.87
CA ASP A 196 -29.85 -14.21 5.08
C ASP A 196 -29.46 -15.60 4.55
N GLN A 197 -28.19 -15.81 4.10
CA GLN A 197 -27.68 -17.11 3.70
C GLN A 197 -27.99 -18.19 4.75
N HIS A 198 -28.58 -19.31 4.31
CA HIS A 198 -28.93 -20.42 5.20
C HIS A 198 -27.72 -21.34 5.48
N PHE A 199 -26.80 -21.50 4.55
CA PHE A 199 -25.61 -22.36 4.66
C PHE A 199 -24.44 -21.58 5.28
N LYS A 200 -24.22 -21.71 6.59
CA LYS A 200 -23.25 -20.92 7.36
C LYS A 200 -22.11 -21.75 7.96
N GLU A 201 -21.97 -23.00 7.54
CA GLU A 201 -21.09 -23.99 8.15
C GLU A 201 -19.59 -23.66 7.94
N SER A 202 -19.25 -22.94 6.86
CA SER A 202 -17.86 -22.58 6.53
C SER A 202 -17.42 -21.29 7.21
N ILE A 203 -17.64 -20.11 6.60
CA ILE A 203 -17.16 -18.84 7.18
C ILE A 203 -17.77 -18.60 8.57
N GLY A 204 -19.07 -18.83 8.71
CA GLY A 204 -19.81 -18.61 9.96
C GLY A 204 -19.63 -19.69 11.02
N GLY A 205 -19.25 -20.91 10.63
CA GLY A 205 -19.41 -22.13 11.43
C GLY A 205 -18.71 -22.14 12.80
N ARG A 206 -17.61 -21.42 12.94
CA ARG A 206 -16.86 -21.31 14.22
C ARG A 206 -16.71 -19.87 14.72
N LEU A 207 -17.42 -18.91 14.12
CA LEU A 207 -17.42 -17.52 14.58
C LEU A 207 -18.38 -17.35 15.78
N PRO A 208 -18.15 -16.32 16.63
CA PRO A 208 -19.09 -15.98 17.69
C PRO A 208 -20.50 -15.66 17.16
N VAL A 209 -21.52 -15.93 17.98
CA VAL A 209 -22.94 -15.79 17.58
C VAL A 209 -23.37 -14.36 17.25
N ASP A 210 -22.67 -13.37 17.77
CA ASP A 210 -22.88 -11.92 17.53
C ASP A 210 -22.17 -11.39 16.29
N VAL A 211 -21.42 -12.23 15.59
CA VAL A 211 -20.72 -11.88 14.33
C VAL A 211 -21.65 -12.19 13.16
N GLN A 212 -21.98 -11.16 12.39
CA GLN A 212 -22.78 -11.31 11.18
C GLN A 212 -21.92 -11.63 9.96
N VAL A 213 -22.40 -12.52 9.10
CA VAL A 213 -21.73 -12.91 7.87
C VAL A 213 -22.69 -12.70 6.69
N ALA A 214 -22.26 -11.98 5.67
CA ALA A 214 -22.92 -11.88 4.39
C ALA A 214 -22.11 -12.70 3.39
N SER A 215 -22.54 -13.92 3.04
CA SER A 215 -21.74 -14.81 2.22
C SER A 215 -22.54 -15.57 1.16
N LYS A 216 -21.81 -16.14 0.21
CA LYS A 216 -22.33 -17.15 -0.72
C LYS A 216 -21.42 -18.37 -0.69
N SER A 217 -21.98 -19.47 -0.18
CA SER A 217 -21.36 -20.79 -0.18
C SER A 217 -21.52 -21.49 -1.55
N GLY A 218 -20.68 -22.47 -1.81
CA GLY A 218 -20.80 -23.33 -2.98
C GLY A 218 -20.24 -24.71 -2.71
N TRP A 219 -21.02 -25.75 -3.00
CA TRP A 219 -20.62 -27.13 -2.80
C TRP A 219 -21.00 -28.00 -4.01
N ILE A 220 -20.13 -28.86 -4.41
CA ILE A 220 -20.33 -30.05 -5.26
C ILE A 220 -19.35 -31.11 -4.79
N THR A 221 -19.53 -32.37 -5.21
CA THR A 221 -18.65 -33.48 -4.81
C THR A 221 -17.17 -33.13 -4.97
N GLY A 222 -16.44 -33.13 -3.86
CA GLY A 222 -15.02 -32.82 -3.82
C GLY A 222 -14.65 -31.34 -3.89
N VAL A 223 -15.61 -30.41 -3.89
CA VAL A 223 -15.38 -28.94 -3.93
C VAL A 223 -16.24 -28.28 -2.87
N CYS A 224 -15.62 -27.48 -1.99
CA CYS A 224 -16.32 -26.71 -0.95
C CYS A 224 -15.77 -25.29 -0.91
N HIS A 225 -16.64 -24.30 -0.99
CA HIS A 225 -16.28 -22.88 -1.07
C HIS A 225 -17.18 -22.04 -0.17
N ASP A 226 -16.64 -20.94 0.35
CA ASP A 226 -17.43 -19.87 0.89
C ASP A 226 -16.71 -18.53 0.66
N SER A 227 -17.48 -17.47 0.40
CA SER A 227 -16.94 -16.15 0.10
C SER A 227 -17.88 -15.08 0.63
N GLY A 228 -17.36 -14.08 1.35
CA GLY A 228 -18.24 -13.13 1.98
C GLY A 228 -17.57 -12.01 2.76
N ILE A 229 -18.42 -11.21 3.39
CA ILE A 229 -18.09 -10.09 4.27
C ILE A 229 -18.46 -10.50 5.71
N VAL A 230 -17.53 -10.37 6.61
CA VAL A 230 -17.74 -10.58 8.04
C VAL A 230 -17.85 -9.22 8.73
N PHE A 231 -18.92 -9.02 9.51
CA PHE A 231 -19.21 -7.80 10.25
C PHE A 231 -18.97 -8.03 11.73
N LEU A 232 -18.05 -7.27 12.30
CA LEU A 232 -17.69 -7.38 13.71
C LEU A 232 -18.61 -6.50 14.58
N PRO A 233 -18.84 -6.86 15.85
CA PRO A 233 -19.68 -6.08 16.77
C PRO A 233 -19.17 -4.66 17.02
N ASP A 234 -17.89 -4.40 16.80
CA ASP A 234 -17.26 -3.08 16.93
C ASP A 234 -17.37 -2.19 15.68
N GLY A 235 -18.13 -2.64 14.67
CA GLY A 235 -18.37 -1.92 13.42
C GLY A 235 -17.33 -2.14 12.34
N ARG A 236 -16.21 -2.82 12.63
CA ARG A 236 -15.24 -3.21 11.59
C ARG A 236 -15.81 -4.32 10.71
N LYS A 237 -15.30 -4.42 9.50
CA LYS A 237 -15.67 -5.48 8.56
C LYS A 237 -14.46 -5.93 7.75
N TYR A 238 -14.46 -7.20 7.35
CA TYR A 238 -13.45 -7.75 6.45
C TYR A 238 -14.06 -8.68 5.42
N VAL A 239 -13.39 -8.83 4.29
CA VAL A 239 -13.71 -9.80 3.25
C VAL A 239 -12.87 -11.05 3.45
N VAL A 240 -13.50 -12.22 3.31
CA VAL A 240 -12.80 -13.51 3.31
C VAL A 240 -13.37 -14.43 2.25
N VAL A 241 -12.48 -15.10 1.53
CA VAL A 241 -12.78 -16.12 0.53
C VAL A 241 -11.99 -17.36 0.85
N LEU A 242 -12.68 -18.48 0.96
CA LEU A 242 -12.12 -19.78 1.29
C LEU A 242 -12.57 -20.78 0.22
N LEU A 243 -11.62 -21.28 -0.57
CA LEU A 243 -11.89 -22.27 -1.63
C LEU A 243 -11.13 -23.56 -1.34
N SER A 244 -11.77 -24.70 -1.58
CA SER A 244 -11.13 -26.00 -1.47
C SER A 244 -11.57 -26.97 -2.56
N LYS A 245 -10.69 -27.88 -2.95
CA LYS A 245 -10.98 -29.04 -3.81
C LYS A 245 -10.18 -30.27 -3.37
N GLY A 246 -10.73 -31.47 -3.61
CA GLY A 246 -10.09 -32.74 -3.27
C GLY A 246 -10.49 -33.32 -1.93
N ILE A 247 -11.51 -32.78 -1.25
CA ILE A 247 -12.11 -33.33 -0.03
C ILE A 247 -13.53 -33.82 -0.39
N SER A 248 -13.74 -35.12 -0.37
CA SER A 248 -15.04 -35.72 -0.73
C SER A 248 -16.07 -35.70 0.41
N ASP A 249 -15.62 -35.67 1.66
CA ASP A 249 -16.48 -35.53 2.83
C ASP A 249 -16.82 -34.05 3.07
N GLU A 250 -18.10 -33.72 2.93
CA GLU A 250 -18.61 -32.36 3.04
C GLU A 250 -18.39 -31.77 4.45
N GLY A 251 -18.64 -32.56 5.50
CA GLY A 251 -18.49 -32.15 6.88
C GLY A 251 -17.02 -31.80 7.20
N VAL A 252 -16.08 -32.63 6.71
CA VAL A 252 -14.65 -32.38 6.85
C VAL A 252 -14.24 -31.10 6.11
N ALA A 253 -14.75 -30.89 4.89
CA ALA A 253 -14.43 -29.70 4.11
C ALA A 253 -14.93 -28.42 4.81
N HIS A 254 -16.19 -28.42 5.28
CA HIS A 254 -16.74 -27.30 6.05
C HIS A 254 -15.95 -27.03 7.34
N ASP A 255 -15.54 -28.06 8.06
CA ASP A 255 -14.79 -27.91 9.32
C ASP A 255 -13.40 -27.31 9.11
N VAL A 256 -12.71 -27.70 8.03
CA VAL A 256 -11.43 -27.11 7.63
C VAL A 256 -11.60 -25.62 7.33
N LEU A 257 -12.59 -25.25 6.50
CA LEU A 257 -12.84 -23.85 6.14
C LEU A 257 -13.29 -23.02 7.35
N ALA A 258 -14.14 -23.57 8.23
CA ALA A 258 -14.56 -22.92 9.47
C ALA A 258 -13.39 -22.69 10.43
N THR A 259 -12.46 -23.65 10.51
CA THR A 259 -11.24 -23.51 11.30
C THR A 259 -10.35 -22.39 10.76
N VAL A 260 -10.17 -22.31 9.44
CA VAL A 260 -9.42 -21.22 8.79
C VAL A 260 -10.10 -19.87 9.01
N SER A 261 -11.43 -19.81 8.86
CA SER A 261 -12.22 -18.60 9.16
C SER A 261 -12.01 -18.14 10.60
N ARG A 262 -12.02 -19.08 11.56
CA ARG A 262 -11.78 -18.78 12.97
C ARG A 262 -10.37 -18.26 13.23
N ILE A 263 -9.34 -18.84 12.63
CA ILE A 263 -7.96 -18.35 12.72
C ILE A 263 -7.88 -16.90 12.18
N ILE A 264 -8.52 -16.62 11.05
CA ILE A 264 -8.57 -15.25 10.48
C ILE A 264 -9.30 -14.31 11.44
N TYR A 265 -10.48 -14.71 11.94
CA TYR A 265 -11.25 -13.93 12.91
C TYR A 265 -10.43 -13.62 14.16
N ASP A 266 -9.80 -14.62 14.76
CA ASP A 266 -8.98 -14.45 15.97
C ASP A 266 -7.79 -13.51 15.71
N HIS A 267 -7.24 -13.51 14.50
CA HIS A 267 -6.22 -12.54 14.09
C HIS A 267 -6.78 -11.14 13.89
N VAL A 268 -7.97 -10.99 13.32
CA VAL A 268 -8.62 -9.68 13.15
C VAL A 268 -9.07 -9.10 14.48
N VAL A 269 -9.67 -9.93 15.35
CA VAL A 269 -10.15 -9.50 16.68
C VAL A 269 -9.01 -9.49 17.70
N GLY A 270 -8.12 -10.47 17.67
CA GLY A 270 -6.93 -10.52 18.51
C GLY A 270 -5.81 -9.58 18.01
N GLY A 271 -5.87 -9.15 16.74
CA GLY A 271 -5.18 -8.01 16.17
C GLY A 271 -5.79 -6.66 16.54
N SER A 272 -6.90 -6.65 17.32
CA SER A 272 -7.25 -5.47 18.12
C SER A 272 -6.01 -5.12 18.93
N ALA A 273 -5.43 -3.98 18.59
CA ALA A 273 -4.22 -3.47 19.16
C ALA A 273 -4.10 -3.88 20.64
N LYS A 274 -3.18 -4.79 20.97
CA LYS A 274 -2.70 -4.84 22.33
C LYS A 274 -2.10 -3.46 22.57
N VAL A 275 -2.83 -2.65 23.32
CA VAL A 275 -2.32 -1.38 23.83
C VAL A 275 -1.16 -1.74 24.76
N ILE A 276 0.03 -1.85 24.18
CA ILE A 276 1.25 -1.96 24.96
C ILE A 276 1.65 -0.52 25.22
N ASP A 277 1.44 -0.07 26.43
CA ASP A 277 1.86 1.25 26.90
C ASP A 277 1.31 2.42 26.05
N GLY A 278 0.03 2.33 25.64
CA GLY A 278 -0.68 3.37 24.88
C GLY A 278 -0.47 3.38 23.36
N GLY A 279 0.39 2.50 22.80
CA GLY A 279 0.67 2.42 21.36
C GLY A 279 -0.13 1.31 20.67
N ARG A 280 -0.40 1.50 19.39
CA ARG A 280 -1.08 0.53 18.53
C ARG A 280 -0.06 -0.38 17.84
N VAL A 281 -0.04 -1.67 18.16
CA VAL A 281 0.73 -2.69 17.44
C VAL A 281 -0.13 -3.21 16.28
N VAL A 282 0.28 -2.94 15.06
CA VAL A 282 -0.30 -3.57 13.87
C VAL A 282 0.52 -4.83 13.59
N ARG A 283 0.00 -6.00 13.94
CA ARG A 283 0.63 -7.28 13.59
C ARG A 283 0.20 -7.67 12.17
N GLY A 284 0.99 -7.29 11.19
CA GLY A 284 0.87 -7.70 9.79
C GLY A 284 2.11 -8.50 9.36
N GLY A 285 1.90 -9.54 8.83
CA GLY A 285 2.40 -10.61 8.01
C GLY A 285 3.89 -10.82 7.73
N ARG A 286 4.70 -9.98 7.21
CA ARG A 286 6.01 -10.34 6.60
C ARG A 286 7.24 -9.72 7.27
N GLY A 287 7.07 -8.95 8.32
CA GLY A 287 8.15 -8.25 9.02
C GLY A 287 8.80 -9.07 10.12
N PRO A 288 9.99 -8.64 10.60
CA PRO A 288 10.61 -9.21 11.77
C PRO A 288 9.76 -8.99 13.03
N ASP A 289 9.90 -9.87 14.02
CA ASP A 289 9.30 -9.66 15.33
C ASP A 289 10.05 -8.56 16.10
N LEU A 290 9.38 -7.42 16.27
CA LEU A 290 9.93 -6.25 16.97
C LEU A 290 9.42 -6.12 18.42
N SER A 291 8.64 -7.09 18.90
CA SER A 291 7.93 -7.02 20.18
C SER A 291 8.85 -6.76 21.39
N ALA A 292 10.05 -7.33 21.38
CA ALA A 292 11.04 -7.14 22.43
C ALA A 292 11.59 -5.70 22.52
N ALA A 293 11.60 -4.97 21.41
CA ALA A 293 12.13 -3.60 21.34
C ALA A 293 11.07 -2.54 21.67
N ILE A 294 9.78 -2.80 21.44
CA ILE A 294 8.70 -1.80 21.55
C ILE A 294 8.65 -1.08 22.91
N PRO A 295 8.77 -1.75 24.08
CA PRO A 295 8.75 -1.05 25.37
C PRO A 295 9.87 -0.01 25.49
N THR A 296 11.09 -0.36 25.02
CA THR A 296 12.23 0.54 25.03
C THR A 296 12.04 1.69 24.04
N VAL A 297 11.51 1.42 22.86
CA VAL A 297 11.18 2.44 21.84
C VAL A 297 10.20 3.46 22.41
N ASN A 298 9.13 3.04 23.07
CA ASN A 298 8.17 3.93 23.72
C ASN A 298 8.82 4.82 24.79
N LYS A 299 9.62 4.22 25.65
CA LYS A 299 10.35 4.96 26.67
C LYS A 299 11.28 6.03 26.07
N LEU A 300 11.96 5.68 24.98
CA LEU A 300 12.86 6.61 24.29
C LEU A 300 12.10 7.81 23.71
N TYR A 301 11.02 7.58 22.96
CA TYR A 301 10.24 8.68 22.36
C TYR A 301 9.56 9.55 23.43
N ARG A 302 8.92 8.95 24.44
CA ARG A 302 8.28 9.68 25.54
C ARG A 302 9.27 10.58 26.30
N ALA A 303 10.38 10.01 26.76
CA ALA A 303 11.42 10.76 27.46
C ALA A 303 12.06 11.86 26.59
N PHE A 304 12.13 11.63 25.27
CA PHE A 304 12.64 12.62 24.34
C PHE A 304 11.66 13.79 24.16
N ALA A 305 10.35 13.50 23.99
CA ALA A 305 9.30 14.51 23.86
C ALA A 305 9.20 15.39 25.12
N GLU A 306 9.20 14.77 26.31
CA GLU A 306 9.15 15.47 27.59
C GLU A 306 10.35 16.41 27.78
N ARG A 307 11.57 15.91 27.58
CA ARG A 307 12.80 16.70 27.76
C ARG A 307 12.90 17.88 26.79
N ASN A 308 12.33 17.74 25.58
CA ASN A 308 12.39 18.78 24.55
C ASN A 308 11.10 19.61 24.47
N HIS A 309 10.18 19.46 25.42
CA HIS A 309 8.92 20.20 25.50
C HIS A 309 8.06 20.10 24.25
N TYR A 310 7.92 18.88 23.66
CA TYR A 310 7.06 18.69 22.50
C TYR A 310 5.59 18.70 22.92
N PRO A 311 4.75 19.59 22.34
CA PRO A 311 3.33 19.63 22.67
C PRO A 311 2.64 18.34 22.27
N GLY A 312 2.97 17.81 21.08
CA GLY A 312 2.50 16.58 20.53
C GLY A 312 3.54 15.93 19.63
N MET A 313 3.56 14.61 19.62
CA MET A 313 4.44 13.82 18.76
C MET A 313 3.74 12.51 18.39
N VAL A 314 3.86 12.13 17.11
CA VAL A 314 3.42 10.83 16.60
C VAL A 314 4.62 10.12 16.01
N TYR A 315 4.77 8.82 16.30
CA TYR A 315 5.87 8.02 15.78
C TYR A 315 5.39 6.64 15.33
N GLY A 316 6.07 6.08 14.33
CA GLY A 316 5.71 4.81 13.73
C GLY A 316 6.92 4.00 13.28
N ILE A 317 6.74 2.69 13.18
CA ILE A 317 7.72 1.74 12.69
C ILE A 317 7.14 1.03 11.48
N VAL A 318 7.88 1.03 10.38
CA VAL A 318 7.53 0.35 9.13
C VAL A 318 8.45 -0.85 8.95
N ALA A 319 7.89 -2.03 8.76
CA ALA A 319 8.64 -3.26 8.47
C ALA A 319 7.76 -4.23 7.68
N GLY A 320 8.35 -5.10 6.85
CA GLY A 320 7.59 -6.07 6.07
C GLY A 320 6.63 -5.46 5.04
N GLY A 321 6.79 -4.18 4.71
CA GLY A 321 5.96 -3.46 3.75
C GLY A 321 4.77 -2.70 4.34
N GLU A 322 4.68 -2.59 5.67
CA GLU A 322 3.54 -1.98 6.35
C GLU A 322 3.94 -1.25 7.64
N LEU A 323 3.03 -0.42 8.17
CA LEU A 323 3.13 0.20 9.49
C LEU A 323 2.87 -0.88 10.56
N VAL A 324 3.93 -1.38 11.21
CA VAL A 324 3.81 -2.47 12.20
C VAL A 324 3.57 -1.97 13.62
N TYR A 325 3.90 -0.73 13.88
CA TYR A 325 3.67 -0.09 15.17
C TYR A 325 3.51 1.42 15.02
N SER A 326 2.60 2.02 15.77
CA SER A 326 2.50 3.47 15.94
C SER A 326 2.05 3.83 17.34
N ASN A 327 2.53 4.97 17.83
CA ASN A 327 2.10 5.54 19.09
C ASN A 327 2.23 7.09 19.03
N ALA A 328 1.66 7.76 20.02
CA ALA A 328 1.68 9.19 20.11
C ALA A 328 1.82 9.66 21.58
N VAL A 329 2.24 10.90 21.77
CA VAL A 329 2.25 11.59 23.05
C VAL A 329 1.74 13.01 22.86
N GLY A 330 1.06 13.55 23.88
CA GLY A 330 0.61 14.94 23.90
C GLY A 330 -0.56 15.25 22.96
N TRP A 331 -0.60 16.47 22.44
CA TRP A 331 -1.76 17.11 21.85
C TRP A 331 -1.46 17.67 20.45
N THR A 332 -2.40 17.54 19.52
CA THR A 332 -2.39 18.27 18.24
C THR A 332 -2.81 19.72 18.44
N ASP A 333 -3.77 19.96 19.34
CA ASP A 333 -4.21 21.28 19.79
C ASP A 333 -4.10 21.34 21.32
N VAL A 334 -3.18 22.15 21.81
CA VAL A 334 -2.90 22.28 23.25
C VAL A 334 -4.05 22.94 23.98
N ALA A 335 -4.68 23.94 23.38
CA ALA A 335 -5.76 24.72 24.01
C ALA A 335 -7.03 23.86 24.18
N LYS A 336 -7.39 23.06 23.15
CA LYS A 336 -8.55 22.17 23.16
C LYS A 336 -8.22 20.77 23.71
N LYS A 337 -6.95 20.49 23.99
CA LYS A 337 -6.47 19.17 24.42
C LYS A 337 -6.89 18.03 23.48
N ILE A 338 -6.78 18.25 22.16
CA ILE A 338 -7.02 17.22 21.16
C ILE A 338 -5.81 16.28 21.14
N PRO A 339 -5.98 14.99 21.46
CA PRO A 339 -4.84 14.07 21.54
C PRO A 339 -4.22 13.83 20.17
N ALA A 340 -2.89 13.75 20.12
CA ALA A 340 -2.17 13.31 18.93
C ALA A 340 -2.39 11.81 18.67
N GLY A 341 -2.45 11.42 17.40
CA GLY A 341 -2.65 10.03 17.00
C GLY A 341 -2.17 9.74 15.57
N ALA A 342 -2.18 8.48 15.15
CA ALA A 342 -1.72 8.07 13.83
C ALA A 342 -2.51 8.68 12.66
N ALA A 343 -3.77 9.05 12.91
CA ALA A 343 -4.66 9.70 11.97
C ALA A 343 -4.66 11.24 12.07
N SER A 344 -3.77 11.84 12.87
CA SER A 344 -3.61 13.27 12.95
C SER A 344 -2.71 13.77 11.81
N ASP A 345 -3.08 14.90 11.23
CA ASP A 345 -2.42 15.53 10.10
C ASP A 345 -1.35 16.52 10.56
N PHE A 346 -0.10 16.24 10.20
CA PHE A 346 1.05 17.09 10.53
C PHE A 346 1.70 17.65 9.27
N ARG A 347 2.19 18.90 9.32
CA ARG A 347 3.13 19.36 8.30
C ARG A 347 4.44 18.60 8.42
N ILE A 348 4.88 18.02 7.28
CA ILE A 348 6.12 17.25 7.23
C ILE A 348 7.30 18.03 6.67
N ALA A 349 7.07 19.28 6.30
CA ALA A 349 8.12 20.20 5.85
C ALA A 349 9.02 19.57 4.76
N SER A 350 10.32 19.74 4.87
CA SER A 350 11.31 19.30 3.87
C SER A 350 11.33 17.82 3.55
N MET A 351 10.59 16.97 4.26
CA MET A 351 10.38 15.58 3.80
C MET A 351 9.64 15.54 2.46
N THR A 352 8.91 16.61 2.10
CA THR A 352 8.29 16.84 0.78
C THR A 352 9.28 16.76 -0.36
N LYS A 353 10.55 17.14 -0.15
CA LYS A 353 11.60 17.12 -1.19
C LYS A 353 11.79 15.74 -1.83
N SER A 354 11.55 14.67 -1.08
CA SER A 354 11.62 13.33 -1.63
C SER A 354 10.52 13.07 -2.67
N PHE A 355 9.34 13.65 -2.51
CA PHE A 355 8.23 13.58 -3.50
C PHE A 355 8.56 14.38 -4.75
N THR A 356 9.14 15.57 -4.59
CA THR A 356 9.65 16.39 -5.72
C THR A 356 10.67 15.60 -6.53
N THR A 357 11.58 14.91 -5.85
CA THR A 357 12.56 14.02 -6.50
C THR A 357 11.89 12.90 -7.29
N VAL A 358 10.84 12.27 -6.73
CA VAL A 358 10.07 11.23 -7.45
C VAL A 358 9.49 11.79 -8.75
N ALA A 359 8.89 12.98 -8.72
CA ALA A 359 8.35 13.64 -9.92
C ALA A 359 9.44 13.93 -10.98
N VAL A 360 10.57 14.47 -10.56
CA VAL A 360 11.70 14.74 -11.46
C VAL A 360 12.20 13.44 -12.12
N LEU A 361 12.33 12.35 -11.34
CA LEU A 361 12.76 11.06 -11.86
C LEU A 361 11.69 10.40 -12.77
N GLN A 362 10.39 10.61 -12.50
CA GLN A 362 9.32 10.19 -13.43
C GLN A 362 9.48 10.90 -14.79
N LEU A 363 9.70 12.21 -14.78
CA LEU A 363 9.91 12.98 -16.01
C LEU A 363 11.18 12.57 -16.73
N ARG A 364 12.27 12.28 -16.02
CA ARG A 364 13.50 11.72 -16.57
C ARG A 364 13.26 10.36 -17.22
N ASP A 365 12.60 9.45 -16.51
CA ASP A 365 12.32 8.08 -16.99
C ASP A 365 11.39 8.09 -18.21
N ALA A 366 10.55 9.14 -18.33
CA ALA A 366 9.73 9.43 -19.50
C ALA A 366 10.48 10.17 -20.64
N GLY A 367 11.77 10.44 -20.46
CA GLY A 367 12.59 11.13 -21.49
C GLY A 367 12.31 12.63 -21.65
N LYS A 368 11.58 13.26 -20.72
CA LYS A 368 11.23 14.69 -20.78
C LYS A 368 12.34 15.62 -20.27
N LEU A 369 13.28 15.10 -19.50
CA LEU A 369 14.47 15.82 -19.05
C LEU A 369 15.64 14.84 -18.83
N ARG A 370 16.87 15.38 -18.73
CA ARG A 370 18.05 14.67 -18.25
C ARG A 370 18.58 15.36 -17.01
N LEU A 371 19.13 14.58 -16.07
CA LEU A 371 19.63 15.17 -14.81
C LEU A 371 20.83 16.10 -15.01
N ASP A 372 21.59 15.89 -16.08
CA ASP A 372 22.75 16.70 -16.41
C ASP A 372 22.46 17.85 -17.42
N ASP A 373 21.18 18.02 -17.77
CA ASP A 373 20.78 19.20 -18.54
C ASP A 373 20.97 20.47 -17.71
N PRO A 374 21.40 21.58 -18.33
CA PRO A 374 21.40 22.90 -17.70
C PRO A 374 19.98 23.27 -17.24
N ALA A 375 19.82 23.65 -15.97
CA ALA A 375 18.53 24.08 -15.44
C ALA A 375 17.94 25.28 -16.21
N SER A 376 18.80 26.10 -16.83
CA SER A 376 18.43 27.21 -17.69
C SER A 376 17.64 26.81 -18.94
N MET A 377 17.67 25.54 -19.37
CA MET A 377 16.81 25.02 -20.43
C MET A 377 15.33 25.03 -20.02
N TYR A 378 15.07 24.82 -18.74
CA TYR A 378 13.73 24.70 -18.17
C TYR A 378 13.30 25.98 -17.44
N VAL A 379 14.25 26.73 -16.87
CA VAL A 379 14.06 28.03 -16.21
C VAL A 379 14.93 29.05 -16.90
N PRO A 380 14.46 29.71 -17.99
CA PRO A 380 15.26 30.63 -18.78
C PRO A 380 15.85 31.79 -17.96
N GLU A 381 15.22 32.16 -16.86
CA GLU A 381 15.69 33.19 -15.94
C GLU A 381 17.04 32.88 -15.28
N LEU A 382 17.44 31.61 -15.27
CA LEU A 382 18.78 31.17 -14.82
C LEU A 382 19.87 31.38 -15.87
N LYS A 383 19.50 31.72 -17.12
CA LYS A 383 20.47 31.87 -18.18
C LYS A 383 21.44 33.03 -17.90
N GLY A 384 22.72 32.71 -17.95
CA GLY A 384 23.77 33.67 -17.64
C GLY A 384 24.06 33.91 -16.18
N GLN A 385 23.25 33.36 -15.28
CA GLN A 385 23.56 33.34 -13.84
C GLN A 385 24.61 32.24 -13.62
N ARG A 386 25.74 32.61 -13.11
CA ARG A 386 26.88 31.71 -12.88
C ARG A 386 27.38 31.87 -11.46
N GLY A 387 28.06 30.86 -10.95
CA GLY A 387 28.73 30.92 -9.66
C GLY A 387 29.81 32.03 -9.62
N PRO A 388 30.47 32.16 -8.46
CA PRO A 388 31.39 33.29 -8.21
C PRO A 388 32.65 33.30 -9.06
N ALA A 389 32.96 32.19 -9.77
CA ALA A 389 34.11 32.10 -10.67
C ALA A 389 33.70 32.22 -12.14
N SER A 390 34.55 32.82 -12.99
CA SER A 390 34.26 33.04 -14.42
C SER A 390 34.17 31.74 -15.22
N ASP A 391 34.80 30.66 -14.75
CA ASP A 391 34.81 29.30 -15.29
C ASP A 391 33.81 28.37 -14.61
N ALA A 392 32.95 28.89 -13.76
CA ALA A 392 31.93 28.10 -13.09
C ALA A 392 30.99 27.43 -14.11
N PRO A 393 30.68 26.14 -13.95
CA PRO A 393 29.74 25.44 -14.83
C PRO A 393 28.31 25.97 -14.64
N GLU A 394 27.45 25.70 -15.64
CA GLU A 394 26.01 25.94 -15.48
C GLU A 394 25.41 25.02 -14.44
N ILE A 395 24.37 25.49 -13.75
CA ILE A 395 23.60 24.70 -12.80
C ILE A 395 22.84 23.61 -13.56
N THR A 396 22.96 22.36 -13.15
CA THR A 396 22.20 21.24 -13.70
C THR A 396 21.02 20.85 -12.81
N ILE A 397 20.07 20.08 -13.35
CA ILE A 397 18.98 19.48 -12.55
C ILE A 397 19.54 18.63 -11.40
N ARG A 398 20.65 17.90 -11.64
CA ARG A 398 21.35 17.13 -10.61
C ARG A 398 21.87 18.02 -9.48
N ASN A 399 22.43 19.19 -9.80
CA ASN A 399 22.90 20.12 -8.76
C ASN A 399 21.74 20.60 -7.86
N LEU A 400 20.56 20.86 -8.44
CA LEU A 400 19.37 21.22 -7.64
C LEU A 400 18.93 20.06 -6.75
N LEU A 401 18.89 18.82 -7.26
CA LEU A 401 18.52 17.62 -6.51
C LEU A 401 19.47 17.29 -5.36
N THR A 402 20.73 17.67 -5.46
CA THR A 402 21.80 17.28 -4.52
C THR A 402 22.26 18.43 -3.62
N HIS A 403 21.57 19.57 -3.65
CA HIS A 403 22.00 20.78 -2.92
C HIS A 403 23.45 21.20 -3.23
N SER A 404 23.83 21.07 -4.49
CA SER A 404 25.15 21.51 -4.99
C SER A 404 25.07 22.57 -6.08
N ALA A 405 23.94 23.30 -6.14
CA ALA A 405 23.76 24.38 -7.11
C ALA A 405 24.61 25.62 -6.78
N GLY A 406 25.23 25.68 -5.62
CA GLY A 406 26.02 26.79 -5.17
C GLY A 406 25.18 27.93 -4.54
N PHE A 407 23.88 27.74 -4.40
CA PHE A 407 23.01 28.69 -3.69
C PHE A 407 23.32 28.71 -2.21
N PRO A 408 23.28 29.88 -1.53
CA PRO A 408 23.47 29.94 -0.10
C PRO A 408 22.35 29.20 0.65
N GLU A 409 22.65 28.71 1.86
CA GLU A 409 21.63 28.16 2.74
C GLU A 409 20.57 29.23 3.03
N ASP A 410 19.30 28.88 2.83
CA ASP A 410 18.18 29.79 2.90
C ASP A 410 17.19 29.50 4.04
N ASN A 411 17.55 28.64 5.01
CA ASN A 411 16.80 28.50 6.26
C ASN A 411 17.19 29.63 7.24
N PRO A 412 16.25 30.17 8.01
CA PRO A 412 14.81 29.92 8.01
C PRO A 412 14.01 30.86 7.08
N TRP A 413 14.66 31.57 6.17
CA TRP A 413 13.99 32.52 5.27
C TRP A 413 13.06 31.76 4.29
N GLY A 414 13.58 30.76 3.59
CA GLY A 414 12.83 29.97 2.61
C GLY A 414 11.62 29.25 3.25
N ASP A 415 11.75 28.82 4.51
CA ASP A 415 10.67 28.15 5.24
C ASP A 415 9.45 29.04 5.50
N ARG A 416 9.60 30.36 5.37
CA ARG A 416 8.51 31.35 5.51
C ARG A 416 7.94 31.82 4.18
N GLN A 417 8.43 31.27 3.07
CA GLN A 417 8.00 31.64 1.72
C GLN A 417 6.98 30.66 1.12
N LEU A 418 6.42 29.71 1.90
CA LEU A 418 5.53 28.65 1.38
C LEU A 418 4.46 29.21 0.47
N GLU A 419 3.77 30.28 0.84
CA GLU A 419 2.66 30.89 0.11
C GLU A 419 3.06 31.84 -1.02
N ALA A 420 4.37 31.97 -1.30
CA ALA A 420 4.83 32.80 -2.42
C ALA A 420 4.30 32.26 -3.75
N THR A 421 3.91 33.16 -4.64
CA THR A 421 3.43 32.79 -5.98
C THR A 421 4.57 32.46 -6.94
N ASP A 422 4.27 31.75 -8.04
CA ASP A 422 5.24 31.50 -9.11
C ASP A 422 5.79 32.80 -9.71
N GLU A 423 4.98 33.85 -9.81
CA GLU A 423 5.44 35.17 -10.28
C GLU A 423 6.46 35.78 -9.34
N GLN A 424 6.23 35.71 -8.02
CA GLN A 424 7.18 36.19 -7.00
C GLN A 424 8.49 35.39 -7.05
N LEU A 425 8.40 34.06 -7.19
CA LEU A 425 9.56 33.19 -7.37
C LEU A 425 10.35 33.59 -8.61
N MET A 426 9.71 33.72 -9.77
CA MET A 426 10.39 34.08 -10.99
C MET A 426 10.93 35.53 -10.97
N ALA A 427 10.27 36.44 -10.27
CA ALA A 427 10.78 37.79 -10.02
C ALA A 427 12.08 37.75 -9.20
N LEU A 428 12.13 36.93 -8.14
CA LEU A 428 13.34 36.72 -7.33
C LEU A 428 14.49 36.19 -8.21
N VAL A 429 14.23 35.18 -9.03
CA VAL A 429 15.26 34.60 -9.93
C VAL A 429 15.77 35.64 -10.93
N ARG A 430 14.87 36.44 -11.52
CA ARG A 430 15.25 37.52 -12.48
C ARG A 430 16.07 38.63 -11.85
N GLN A 431 15.90 38.94 -10.57
CA GLN A 431 16.71 39.92 -9.85
C GLN A 431 18.17 39.46 -9.65
N GLY A 432 18.44 38.17 -9.85
CA GLY A 432 19.74 37.55 -9.67
C GLY A 432 19.84 36.78 -8.36
N ILE A 433 20.32 35.54 -8.44
CA ILE A 433 20.55 34.67 -7.30
C ILE A 433 21.99 34.86 -6.82
N SER A 434 22.18 35.00 -5.50
CA SER A 434 23.49 34.97 -4.90
C SER A 434 24.07 33.56 -4.91
N PHE A 435 25.40 33.46 -5.00
CA PHE A 435 26.11 32.18 -4.93
C PHE A 435 27.15 32.25 -3.80
N SER A 436 27.20 31.23 -2.98
CA SER A 436 28.25 31.02 -1.99
C SER A 436 29.37 30.13 -2.55
N ASN A 437 29.05 29.28 -3.52
CA ASN A 437 29.98 28.33 -4.13
C ASN A 437 29.74 28.18 -5.63
N SER A 438 30.70 27.65 -6.37
CA SER A 438 30.49 27.22 -7.74
C SER A 438 29.63 25.95 -7.78
N PRO A 439 28.72 25.80 -8.78
CA PRO A 439 27.91 24.60 -8.93
C PRO A 439 28.75 23.33 -8.99
N GLY A 440 28.32 22.30 -8.24
CA GLY A 440 28.99 21.00 -8.19
C GLY A 440 30.14 20.87 -7.18
N MET A 441 30.56 21.96 -6.54
CA MET A 441 31.74 21.96 -5.64
C MET A 441 31.41 21.45 -4.23
N TYR A 442 30.39 22.02 -3.60
CA TYR A 442 30.08 21.74 -2.20
C TYR A 442 28.58 21.50 -1.99
N TYR A 443 28.26 20.78 -0.93
CA TYR A 443 26.92 20.70 -0.41
C TYR A 443 26.55 21.97 0.32
N GLU A 444 25.47 22.61 -0.10
CA GLU A 444 24.87 23.73 0.65
C GLU A 444 23.36 23.70 0.47
N TYR A 445 22.65 23.47 1.59
CA TYR A 445 21.22 23.24 1.59
C TYR A 445 20.43 24.44 1.10
N SER A 446 19.59 24.26 0.08
CA SER A 446 18.77 25.33 -0.47
C SER A 446 17.33 24.90 -0.75
N ASN A 447 16.37 25.58 -0.14
CA ASN A 447 14.95 25.43 -0.46
C ASN A 447 14.64 25.96 -1.85
N LEU A 448 15.28 27.06 -2.25
CA LEU A 448 15.14 27.64 -3.59
C LEU A 448 15.42 26.60 -4.69
N GLY A 449 16.44 25.74 -4.52
CA GLY A 449 16.77 24.69 -5.48
C GLY A 449 15.59 23.73 -5.69
N PHE A 450 14.92 23.29 -4.65
CA PHE A 450 13.75 22.42 -4.74
C PHE A 450 12.49 23.13 -5.21
N THR A 451 12.34 24.40 -4.90
CA THR A 451 11.26 25.23 -5.44
C THR A 451 11.37 25.35 -6.97
N LEU A 452 12.58 25.56 -7.49
CA LEU A 452 12.85 25.55 -8.92
C LEU A 452 12.56 24.18 -9.57
N LEU A 453 12.86 23.07 -8.88
CA LEU A 453 12.47 21.73 -9.36
C LEU A 453 10.95 21.57 -9.45
N GLY A 454 10.19 22.09 -8.48
CA GLY A 454 8.72 22.12 -8.54
C GLY A 454 8.20 22.90 -9.75
N HIS A 455 8.75 24.08 -9.99
CA HIS A 455 8.43 24.88 -11.19
C HIS A 455 8.74 24.11 -12.50
N ILE A 456 9.89 23.41 -12.56
CA ILE A 456 10.26 22.57 -13.71
C ILE A 456 9.27 21.44 -13.91
N VAL A 457 8.82 20.78 -12.83
CA VAL A 457 7.78 19.73 -12.89
C VAL A 457 6.49 20.29 -13.48
N SER A 458 6.02 21.44 -13.00
CA SER A 458 4.82 22.10 -13.54
C SER A 458 4.94 22.40 -15.02
N LYS A 459 6.06 22.99 -15.43
CA LYS A 459 6.32 23.37 -16.82
C LYS A 459 6.35 22.17 -17.77
N LEU A 460 7.01 21.09 -17.39
CA LEU A 460 7.17 19.90 -18.25
C LEU A 460 5.94 19.00 -18.28
N SER A 461 5.14 19.02 -17.22
CA SER A 461 3.92 18.24 -17.14
C SER A 461 2.70 18.95 -17.73
N GLY A 462 2.68 20.28 -17.72
CA GLY A 462 1.53 21.11 -18.04
C GLY A 462 0.46 21.12 -16.94
N MET A 463 0.79 20.67 -15.73
CA MET A 463 -0.07 20.61 -14.55
C MET A 463 0.54 21.47 -13.43
N SER A 464 -0.25 21.90 -12.43
CA SER A 464 0.38 22.43 -11.22
C SER A 464 1.22 21.34 -10.54
N TYR A 465 2.24 21.75 -9.79
CA TYR A 465 3.11 20.82 -9.08
C TYR A 465 2.30 19.93 -8.10
N GLU A 466 1.37 20.54 -7.36
CA GLU A 466 0.51 19.86 -6.37
C GLU A 466 -0.38 18.81 -7.06
N GLN A 467 -0.97 19.18 -8.20
CA GLN A 467 -1.80 18.27 -8.99
C GLN A 467 -0.98 17.10 -9.54
N TYR A 468 0.24 17.38 -10.03
CA TYR A 468 1.12 16.34 -10.53
C TYR A 468 1.48 15.31 -9.44
N ILE A 469 1.93 15.77 -8.27
CA ILE A 469 2.26 14.88 -7.15
C ILE A 469 1.03 14.12 -6.67
N THR A 470 -0.11 14.79 -6.58
CA THR A 470 -1.36 14.16 -6.13
C THR A 470 -1.76 13.02 -7.07
N ASP A 471 -1.76 13.24 -8.38
CA ASP A 471 -2.22 12.26 -9.34
C ASP A 471 -1.21 11.14 -9.61
N HIS A 472 0.08 11.47 -9.64
CA HIS A 472 1.12 10.53 -10.05
C HIS A 472 1.89 9.87 -8.89
N VAL A 473 1.71 10.36 -7.65
CA VAL A 473 2.40 9.81 -6.48
C VAL A 473 1.42 9.47 -5.35
N LEU A 474 0.65 10.46 -4.85
CA LEU A 474 -0.18 10.26 -3.66
C LEU A 474 -1.32 9.26 -3.90
N LYS A 475 -2.14 9.48 -4.95
CA LYS A 475 -3.26 8.59 -5.30
C LYS A 475 -2.81 7.15 -5.58
N PRO A 476 -1.78 6.90 -6.43
CA PRO A 476 -1.31 5.55 -6.68
C PRO A 476 -0.75 4.83 -5.44
N LEU A 477 -0.22 5.58 -4.46
CA LEU A 477 0.24 5.03 -3.19
C LEU A 477 -0.88 4.92 -2.13
N GLY A 478 -2.11 5.37 -2.46
CA GLY A 478 -3.24 5.33 -1.53
C GLY A 478 -3.13 6.33 -0.37
N MET A 479 -2.41 7.45 -0.55
CA MET A 479 -2.22 8.51 0.44
C MET A 479 -3.38 9.51 0.38
N SER A 480 -4.57 9.08 0.80
CA SER A 480 -5.83 9.82 0.66
C SER A 480 -6.03 10.93 1.72
N HIS A 481 -5.25 10.90 2.80
CA HIS A 481 -5.24 11.91 3.87
C HIS A 481 -3.91 12.68 3.83
N THR A 482 -3.55 13.14 2.62
CA THR A 482 -2.35 13.95 2.40
C THR A 482 -2.74 15.18 1.60
N TYR A 483 -2.42 16.36 2.12
CA TYR A 483 -2.94 17.64 1.68
C TYR A 483 -1.79 18.61 1.40
N TRP A 484 -2.06 19.62 0.59
CA TRP A 484 -1.17 20.74 0.32
C TRP A 484 -1.49 21.94 1.18
N ASP A 485 -2.77 22.28 1.29
CA ASP A 485 -3.22 23.43 2.10
C ASP A 485 -3.94 22.96 3.36
N TYR A 486 -3.65 23.62 4.48
CA TYR A 486 -4.22 23.28 5.79
C TYR A 486 -5.73 23.47 5.86
N THR A 487 -6.31 24.35 5.01
CA THR A 487 -7.76 24.60 4.97
C THR A 487 -8.54 23.42 4.40
N ALA A 488 -7.88 22.50 3.68
CA ALA A 488 -8.46 21.27 3.17
C ALA A 488 -8.46 20.12 4.22
N VAL A 489 -7.73 20.28 5.31
CA VAL A 489 -7.63 19.27 6.38
C VAL A 489 -8.83 19.39 7.32
N PRO A 490 -9.50 18.29 7.72
CA PRO A 490 -10.52 18.34 8.76
C PRO A 490 -9.97 18.97 10.05
N ALA A 491 -10.70 19.96 10.59
CA ALA A 491 -10.21 20.77 11.70
C ALA A 491 -9.89 19.99 12.99
N ASP A 492 -10.55 18.85 13.21
CA ASP A 492 -10.32 17.95 14.34
C ASP A 492 -9.09 17.03 14.14
N LYS A 493 -8.52 17.01 12.94
CA LYS A 493 -7.34 16.19 12.58
C LYS A 493 -6.07 17.02 12.46
N LEU A 494 -6.19 18.31 12.14
CA LEU A 494 -5.05 19.19 11.89
C LEU A 494 -4.27 19.44 13.17
N ALA A 495 -2.97 19.20 13.14
CA ALA A 495 -2.07 19.59 14.21
C ALA A 495 -1.74 21.09 14.12
N HIS A 496 -1.89 21.80 15.22
CA HIS A 496 -1.46 23.18 15.37
C HIS A 496 0.04 23.21 15.70
N GLY A 497 0.76 24.15 15.11
CA GLY A 497 2.20 24.29 15.28
C GLY A 497 2.56 25.21 16.45
N TYR A 498 3.60 24.87 17.21
CA TYR A 498 4.00 25.63 18.39
C TYR A 498 5.50 25.95 18.41
N ARG A 499 5.86 26.94 19.20
CA ARG A 499 7.22 27.26 19.60
C ARG A 499 7.30 27.30 21.14
N TRP A 500 8.37 26.75 21.72
CA TRP A 500 8.64 26.83 23.14
C TRP A 500 9.37 28.14 23.46
N LEU A 501 8.72 29.06 24.17
CA LEU A 501 9.26 30.36 24.56
C LEU A 501 8.87 30.66 25.99
N ASN A 502 9.85 31.10 26.80
CA ASN A 502 9.62 31.55 28.19
C ASN A 502 8.84 30.53 29.05
N GLY A 503 9.09 29.22 28.84
CA GLY A 503 8.45 28.18 29.63
C GLY A 503 7.01 27.82 29.19
N GLN A 504 6.57 28.27 28.02
CA GLN A 504 5.24 27.97 27.48
C GLN A 504 5.24 27.71 25.97
N TRP A 505 4.21 27.02 25.50
CA TRP A 505 3.97 26.81 24.08
C TRP A 505 3.24 28.03 23.50
N VAL A 506 3.83 28.62 22.46
CA VAL A 506 3.26 29.73 21.70
C VAL A 506 2.91 29.22 20.32
N GLU A 507 1.62 29.28 19.97
CA GLU A 507 1.13 28.83 18.67
C GLU A 507 1.73 29.67 17.55
N GLN A 508 2.07 29.03 16.44
CA GLN A 508 2.63 29.63 15.24
C GLN A 508 1.56 29.70 14.14
N PRO A 509 1.54 30.74 13.32
CA PRO A 509 0.60 30.86 12.23
C PRO A 509 0.86 29.74 11.19
N MET A 510 -0.22 29.21 10.62
CA MET A 510 -0.16 28.30 9.46
C MET A 510 -0.05 29.13 8.19
N LEU A 511 0.87 28.75 7.30
CA LEU A 511 1.01 29.34 5.98
C LEU A 511 0.22 28.55 4.95
N HIS A 512 -0.33 29.22 3.95
CA HIS A 512 -0.91 28.56 2.78
C HIS A 512 0.18 27.89 1.92
N ASP A 513 -0.23 27.06 1.01
CA ASP A 513 0.66 26.48 0.01
C ASP A 513 0.85 27.43 -1.17
N GLY A 514 1.95 27.29 -1.90
CA GLY A 514 2.31 28.10 -3.06
C GLY A 514 3.55 27.56 -3.76
N ALA A 515 4.29 28.40 -4.49
CA ALA A 515 5.44 27.99 -5.29
C ALA A 515 6.53 27.26 -4.48
N TYR A 516 6.66 27.55 -3.18
CA TYR A 516 7.58 26.84 -2.30
C TYR A 516 7.00 25.51 -1.74
N GLY A 517 5.80 25.13 -2.12
CA GLY A 517 5.20 23.83 -1.77
C GLY A 517 6.11 22.64 -2.09
N ALA A 518 6.82 22.70 -3.21
CA ALA A 518 7.76 21.66 -3.64
C ALA A 518 8.92 21.41 -2.66
N MET A 519 9.28 22.36 -1.83
CA MET A 519 10.34 22.19 -0.83
C MET A 519 9.82 21.70 0.53
N GLY A 520 8.48 21.90 0.84
CA GLY A 520 8.02 21.64 2.20
C GLY A 520 6.51 21.72 2.47
N GLY A 521 5.63 21.74 1.45
CA GLY A 521 4.19 22.03 1.59
C GLY A 521 3.31 20.91 2.13
N LEU A 522 3.72 19.64 2.05
CA LEU A 522 2.85 18.50 2.40
C LEU A 522 2.43 18.47 3.88
N ILE A 523 1.15 18.14 4.08
CA ILE A 523 0.51 17.82 5.36
C ILE A 523 0.01 16.38 5.23
N THR A 524 0.31 15.51 6.20
CA THR A 524 -0.03 14.08 6.07
C THR A 524 -0.19 13.41 7.43
N THR A 525 -0.79 12.22 7.42
CA THR A 525 -0.91 11.34 8.59
C THR A 525 0.25 10.35 8.67
N MET A 526 0.42 9.74 9.86
CA MET A 526 1.36 8.63 10.04
C MET A 526 0.98 7.44 9.15
N GLU A 527 -0.31 7.17 8.99
CA GLU A 527 -0.80 6.06 8.18
C GLU A 527 -0.46 6.24 6.70
N ASP A 528 -0.68 7.41 6.12
CA ASP A 528 -0.38 7.70 4.72
C ASP A 528 1.14 7.71 4.47
N PHE A 529 1.90 8.41 5.32
CA PHE A 529 3.34 8.49 5.14
C PHE A 529 4.03 7.12 5.31
N SER A 530 3.46 6.22 6.12
CA SER A 530 3.96 4.86 6.23
C SER A 530 3.88 4.07 4.91
N ARG A 531 2.86 4.33 4.07
CA ARG A 531 2.76 3.73 2.72
C ARG A 531 3.89 4.19 1.82
N TYR A 532 4.21 5.49 1.86
CA TYR A 532 5.38 6.03 1.14
C TYR A 532 6.69 5.41 1.63
N THR A 533 6.88 5.31 2.95
CA THR A 533 8.07 4.69 3.56
C THR A 533 8.20 3.23 3.18
N ALA A 534 7.10 2.46 3.24
CA ALA A 534 7.06 1.06 2.82
C ALA A 534 7.40 0.90 1.34
N TRP A 535 6.86 1.77 0.48
CA TRP A 535 7.16 1.79 -0.94
C TRP A 535 8.64 2.10 -1.22
N GLN A 536 9.25 3.03 -0.50
CA GLN A 536 10.69 3.32 -0.60
C GLN A 536 11.55 2.12 -0.18
N LEU A 537 11.22 1.45 0.93
CA LEU A 537 11.88 0.23 1.39
C LEU A 537 11.73 -0.95 0.41
N ALA A 538 10.61 -1.01 -0.32
CA ALA A 538 10.34 -2.05 -1.30
C ALA A 538 11.25 -1.97 -2.54
N ALA A 539 12.04 -0.91 -2.71
CA ALA A 539 13.09 -0.85 -3.74
C ALA A 539 14.22 -1.86 -3.49
N TRP A 540 14.42 -2.27 -2.25
CA TRP A 540 15.46 -3.19 -1.79
C TRP A 540 14.90 -4.52 -1.28
N PRO A 541 15.67 -5.63 -1.39
CA PRO A 541 16.86 -5.80 -2.22
C PRO A 541 16.54 -5.73 -3.71
N SER A 542 17.57 -5.63 -4.54
CA SER A 542 17.44 -5.74 -6.00
C SER A 542 16.84 -7.10 -6.37
N ARG A 543 15.85 -7.13 -7.24
CA ARG A 543 15.17 -8.36 -7.69
C ARG A 543 14.59 -8.22 -9.09
N SER A 544 14.40 -9.34 -9.77
CA SER A 544 13.67 -9.42 -11.05
C SER A 544 12.16 -9.25 -10.82
N GLY A 545 11.41 -9.01 -11.90
CA GLY A 545 9.97 -8.83 -11.92
C GLY A 545 9.55 -7.45 -12.38
N GLY A 546 8.27 -7.27 -12.70
CA GLY A 546 7.72 -6.03 -13.26
C GLY A 546 8.00 -4.79 -12.43
N ASP A 547 8.14 -3.67 -13.12
CA ASP A 547 8.27 -2.36 -12.48
C ASP A 547 6.93 -1.86 -11.96
N GLU A 548 7.00 -1.00 -10.97
CA GLU A 548 5.83 -0.43 -10.32
C GLU A 548 5.36 0.84 -11.05
N SER A 549 4.06 1.14 -10.89
CA SER A 549 3.39 2.21 -11.61
C SER A 549 3.88 3.63 -11.28
N VAL A 550 4.40 3.87 -10.07
CA VAL A 550 4.80 5.21 -9.62
C VAL A 550 6.21 5.55 -10.09
N LEU A 551 7.20 4.74 -9.77
CA LEU A 551 8.59 4.94 -10.20
C LEU A 551 9.32 3.60 -10.21
N LYS A 552 10.15 3.36 -11.22
CA LYS A 552 10.97 2.14 -11.33
C LYS A 552 11.77 1.89 -10.05
N ARG A 553 11.86 0.63 -9.62
CA ARG A 553 12.68 0.25 -8.45
C ARG A 553 14.15 0.65 -8.60
N SER A 554 14.69 0.58 -9.83
CA SER A 554 16.06 1.04 -10.13
C SER A 554 16.22 2.53 -9.85
N SER A 555 15.27 3.36 -10.30
CA SER A 555 15.27 4.81 -10.09
C SER A 555 15.10 5.17 -8.62
N ARG A 556 14.27 4.40 -7.86
CA ARG A 556 14.16 4.56 -6.40
C ARG A 556 15.46 4.19 -5.68
N ARG A 557 16.18 3.15 -6.11
CA ARG A 557 17.50 2.83 -5.57
C ARG A 557 18.53 3.89 -5.90
N GLU A 558 18.49 4.43 -7.12
CA GLU A 558 19.36 5.54 -7.54
C GLU A 558 19.15 6.77 -6.67
N MET A 559 17.88 7.17 -6.41
CA MET A 559 17.62 8.34 -5.55
C MET A 559 18.08 8.16 -4.10
N GLN A 560 18.31 6.92 -3.66
CA GLN A 560 18.81 6.59 -2.32
C GLN A 560 20.35 6.42 -2.27
N GLN A 561 21.07 6.59 -3.38
CA GLN A 561 22.54 6.53 -3.41
C GLN A 561 23.15 7.88 -3.03
N PRO A 562 24.32 7.88 -2.35
CA PRO A 562 25.01 9.11 -1.98
C PRO A 562 25.61 9.79 -3.22
N TRP A 563 25.39 11.09 -3.36
CA TRP A 563 25.92 11.89 -4.45
C TRP A 563 26.89 12.99 -3.97
N MET A 564 26.46 13.77 -2.98
CA MET A 564 27.26 14.92 -2.52
C MET A 564 27.68 14.71 -1.07
N PHE A 565 28.99 14.80 -0.80
CA PHE A 565 29.51 14.73 0.55
C PHE A 565 29.01 15.95 1.37
N ASN A 566 28.53 15.68 2.58
CA ASN A 566 28.10 16.71 3.52
C ASN A 566 29.11 16.87 4.67
N ASN A 567 29.25 15.86 5.53
CA ASN A 567 30.22 15.92 6.62
C ASN A 567 30.60 14.52 7.15
N LEU A 568 31.65 14.50 7.96
CA LEU A 568 32.05 13.39 8.82
C LEU A 568 31.90 13.82 10.28
N ASN A 569 31.00 13.20 11.02
CA ASN A 569 30.87 13.40 12.47
C ASN A 569 31.61 12.29 13.22
N SER A 570 32.85 12.57 13.63
CA SER A 570 33.71 11.62 14.34
C SER A 570 33.31 11.38 15.79
N SER A 571 32.54 12.31 16.39
CA SER A 571 32.10 12.25 17.79
C SER A 571 30.66 11.74 17.97
N PHE A 572 29.97 11.35 16.89
CA PHE A 572 28.63 10.80 17.00
C PHE A 572 28.61 9.57 17.92
N SER A 573 27.55 9.44 18.72
CA SER A 573 27.31 8.31 19.60
C SER A 573 25.83 8.03 19.76
N TYR A 574 25.44 6.76 19.70
CA TYR A 574 24.05 6.31 19.96
C TYR A 574 23.68 6.35 21.46
N ASN A 575 24.65 6.10 22.33
CA ASN A 575 24.46 5.96 23.78
C ASN A 575 25.11 7.07 24.61
N GLY A 576 25.83 8.00 23.97
CA GLY A 576 26.56 9.07 24.62
C GLY A 576 27.87 8.67 25.32
N VAL A 577 28.28 7.41 25.17
CA VAL A 577 29.49 6.88 25.82
C VAL A 577 30.54 6.48 24.79
N GLU A 578 30.17 5.64 23.82
CA GLU A 578 31.08 5.12 22.81
C GLU A 578 30.90 5.86 21.50
N ALA A 579 31.98 6.39 20.94
CA ALA A 579 31.94 7.09 19.65
C ALA A 579 31.73 6.09 18.52
N CYS A 580 30.80 6.42 17.62
CA CYS A 580 30.51 5.67 16.40
C CYS A 580 30.48 6.67 15.23
N PRO A 581 31.62 6.99 14.62
CA PRO A 581 31.69 7.95 13.54
C PRO A 581 30.68 7.71 12.42
N VAL A 582 30.08 8.79 11.92
CA VAL A 582 29.07 8.76 10.87
C VAL A 582 29.48 9.65 9.72
N VAL A 583 29.52 9.10 8.51
CA VAL A 583 29.61 9.86 7.27
C VAL A 583 28.21 10.24 6.82
N SER A 584 28.03 11.52 6.50
CA SER A 584 26.80 12.06 5.96
C SER A 584 27.00 12.56 4.54
N MET A 585 26.08 12.19 3.67
CA MET A 585 26.01 12.60 2.28
C MET A 585 24.58 12.99 1.91
N TYR A 586 24.40 13.67 0.81
CA TYR A 586 23.10 13.95 0.24
C TYR A 586 22.91 13.16 -1.06
N ALA A 587 21.77 12.50 -1.15
CA ALA A 587 21.30 11.77 -2.32
C ALA A 587 20.34 12.66 -3.14
N TYR A 588 19.44 12.12 -3.95
CA TYR A 588 18.43 12.94 -4.61
C TYR A 588 17.25 13.19 -3.67
N GLY A 589 17.21 14.38 -3.08
CA GLY A 589 16.15 14.77 -2.13
C GLY A 589 16.11 13.94 -0.85
N LEU A 590 17.20 13.26 -0.51
CA LEU A 590 17.34 12.40 0.64
C LEU A 590 18.69 12.61 1.32
N ARG A 591 18.70 12.51 2.65
CA ARG A 591 19.92 12.37 3.44
C ARG A 591 20.33 10.91 3.46
N TRP A 592 21.62 10.65 3.27
CA TRP A 592 22.24 9.35 3.36
C TRP A 592 23.31 9.41 4.44
N THR A 593 23.32 8.41 5.33
CA THR A 593 24.37 8.31 6.36
C THR A 593 24.85 6.86 6.47
N ARG A 594 26.13 6.70 6.80
CA ARG A 594 26.70 5.40 7.13
C ARG A 594 27.51 5.51 8.40
N ASP A 595 27.25 4.62 9.33
CA ASP A 595 27.86 4.62 10.66
C ASP A 595 29.07 3.67 10.75
N CYS A 596 29.71 3.67 11.93
CA CYS A 596 30.84 2.81 12.25
C CYS A 596 30.53 1.30 12.21
N LYS A 597 29.25 0.91 12.30
CA LYS A 597 28.78 -0.48 12.20
C LYS A 597 28.51 -0.90 10.75
N GLY A 598 28.71 0.03 9.80
CA GLY A 598 28.40 -0.18 8.39
C GLY A 598 26.90 -0.09 8.05
N GLN A 599 26.05 0.35 8.99
CA GLN A 599 24.62 0.51 8.76
C GLN A 599 24.37 1.75 7.90
N THR A 600 23.65 1.57 6.80
CA THR A 600 23.23 2.67 5.91
C THR A 600 21.82 3.11 6.26
N MET A 601 21.67 4.39 6.59
CA MET A 601 20.38 5.03 6.85
C MET A 601 20.07 6.02 5.75
N VAL A 602 18.83 5.98 5.23
CA VAL A 602 18.34 6.88 4.20
C VAL A 602 17.02 7.48 4.63
N GLY A 603 16.82 8.76 4.41
CA GLY A 603 15.58 9.43 4.78
C GLY A 603 15.68 10.94 4.65
N HIS A 604 14.81 11.68 5.31
CA HIS A 604 14.90 13.14 5.34
C HIS A 604 14.33 13.71 6.64
N THR A 605 14.84 14.86 7.04
CA THR A 605 14.29 15.68 8.12
C THR A 605 13.35 16.72 7.55
N GLY A 606 12.40 17.19 8.34
CA GLY A 606 11.58 18.34 8.04
C GLY A 606 11.58 19.33 9.18
N GLY A 607 11.61 20.62 8.89
CA GLY A 607 11.52 21.68 9.86
C GLY A 607 10.83 22.89 9.24
N LEU A 608 9.82 23.41 9.96
CA LEU A 608 9.10 24.65 9.65
C LEU A 608 8.77 25.35 10.96
N PRO A 609 8.42 26.64 10.94
CA PRO A 609 7.76 27.25 12.09
C PRO A 609 6.57 26.40 12.54
N GLY A 610 6.56 25.98 13.80
CA GLY A 610 5.53 25.12 14.39
C GLY A 610 5.76 23.61 14.24
N PHE A 611 6.65 23.12 13.38
CA PHE A 611 6.76 21.70 13.09
C PHE A 611 8.19 21.19 12.97
N GLY A 612 8.36 19.91 13.30
CA GLY A 612 9.57 19.15 13.01
C GLY A 612 9.21 17.69 12.72
N SER A 613 9.87 17.11 11.75
CA SER A 613 9.59 15.75 11.29
C SER A 613 10.86 15.02 10.86
N ASN A 614 10.81 13.70 10.84
CA ASN A 614 11.85 12.87 10.28
C ASN A 614 11.30 11.51 9.89
N TRP A 615 11.76 10.98 8.78
CA TRP A 615 11.69 9.57 8.50
C TRP A 615 13.07 9.04 8.16
N MET A 616 13.33 7.79 8.50
CA MET A 616 14.62 7.17 8.30
C MET A 616 14.43 5.67 8.12
N VAL A 617 15.08 5.10 7.15
CA VAL A 617 15.03 3.67 6.85
C VAL A 617 16.42 3.06 6.85
N LEU A 618 16.49 1.78 7.20
CA LEU A 618 17.63 0.89 7.00
C LEU A 618 17.31 -0.03 5.80
N PRO A 619 17.72 0.32 4.57
CA PRO A 619 17.38 -0.45 3.37
C PRO A 619 17.83 -1.91 3.45
N ASP A 620 18.99 -2.18 4.04
CA ASP A 620 19.51 -3.53 4.18
C ASP A 620 18.70 -4.40 5.16
N TYR A 621 18.07 -3.79 6.16
CA TYR A 621 17.28 -4.50 7.17
C TYR A 621 15.77 -4.52 6.84
N GLY A 622 15.31 -3.66 5.93
CA GLY A 622 13.89 -3.56 5.57
C GLY A 622 13.02 -2.97 6.66
N VAL A 623 13.59 -2.12 7.50
CA VAL A 623 12.89 -1.44 8.59
C VAL A 623 13.06 0.07 8.47
N GLY A 624 12.04 0.82 8.88
CA GLY A 624 12.07 2.27 8.92
C GLY A 624 11.30 2.83 10.12
N VAL A 625 11.62 4.05 10.49
CA VAL A 625 10.93 4.82 11.53
C VAL A 625 10.50 6.17 11.00
N ILE A 626 9.39 6.65 11.51
CA ILE A 626 8.77 7.94 11.15
C ILE A 626 8.45 8.66 12.46
N CYS A 627 8.69 9.97 12.52
CA CYS A 627 8.32 10.79 13.66
C CYS A 627 7.89 12.18 13.19
N PHE A 628 6.72 12.63 13.64
CA PHE A 628 6.18 13.97 13.45
C PHE A 628 5.98 14.64 14.78
N ALA A 629 6.31 15.92 14.90
CA ALA A 629 6.09 16.72 16.10
C ALA A 629 5.62 18.14 15.73
N ASN A 630 4.75 18.70 16.54
CA ASN A 630 4.22 20.04 16.32
C ASN A 630 4.98 21.10 17.14
N LEU A 631 6.30 21.03 17.12
CA LEU A 631 7.19 22.04 17.66
C LEU A 631 8.15 22.57 16.59
N THR A 632 8.37 23.87 16.54
CA THR A 632 9.30 24.53 15.60
C THR A 632 10.67 23.85 15.58
N TYR A 633 11.06 23.34 14.40
CA TYR A 633 12.35 22.67 14.16
C TYR A 633 12.67 21.52 15.13
N ALA A 634 11.66 20.76 15.56
CA ALA A 634 11.86 19.62 16.45
C ALA A 634 12.90 18.63 15.92
N SER A 635 13.91 18.30 16.73
CA SER A 635 15.06 17.46 16.35
C SER A 635 14.74 15.97 16.30
N THR A 636 13.71 15.57 15.56
CA THR A 636 13.19 14.19 15.48
C THR A 636 14.17 13.19 14.88
N ALA A 637 15.17 13.64 14.11
CA ALA A 637 16.19 12.76 13.53
C ALA A 637 17.08 12.10 14.60
N ALA A 638 17.41 12.81 15.67
CA ALA A 638 18.28 12.30 16.73
C ALA A 638 17.64 11.11 17.45
N ILE A 639 16.33 11.18 17.72
CA ILE A 639 15.62 10.07 18.37
C ILE A 639 15.39 8.92 17.40
N ASN A 640 15.10 9.18 16.13
CA ASN A 640 14.89 8.13 15.12
C ASN A 640 16.15 7.30 14.89
N SER A 641 17.34 7.91 14.82
CA SER A 641 18.61 7.18 14.71
C SER A 641 18.80 6.23 15.88
N LYS A 642 18.56 6.72 17.11
CA LYS A 642 18.67 5.89 18.33
C LYS A 642 17.65 4.76 18.35
N VAL A 643 16.43 5.02 17.89
CA VAL A 643 15.38 3.98 17.81
C VAL A 643 15.72 2.92 16.78
N LEU A 644 16.26 3.29 15.61
CA LEU A 644 16.71 2.29 14.62
C LEU A 644 17.82 1.38 15.19
N ASP A 645 18.82 1.96 15.85
CA ASP A 645 19.87 1.16 16.53
C ASP A 645 19.27 0.24 17.60
N THR A 646 18.32 0.73 18.38
CA THR A 646 17.59 -0.04 19.39
C THR A 646 16.81 -1.21 18.76
N LEU A 647 16.11 -0.96 17.64
CA LEU A 647 15.39 -2.02 16.91
C LEU A 647 16.34 -3.10 16.39
N VAL A 648 17.45 -2.70 15.77
CA VAL A 648 18.47 -3.65 15.27
C VAL A 648 19.03 -4.50 16.41
N THR A 649 19.33 -3.87 17.54
CA THR A 649 19.96 -4.52 18.68
C THR A 649 18.99 -5.44 19.43
N LEU A 650 17.83 -4.94 19.87
CA LEU A 650 16.92 -5.68 20.76
C LEU A 650 16.02 -6.67 20.02
N ALA A 651 15.72 -6.44 18.75
CA ALA A 651 14.99 -7.40 17.93
C ALA A 651 15.94 -8.31 17.12
N HIS A 652 17.26 -8.23 17.37
CA HIS A 652 18.28 -9.04 16.71
C HIS A 652 18.16 -9.07 15.19
N LEU A 653 17.89 -7.90 14.59
CA LEU A 653 17.70 -7.80 13.16
C LEU A 653 19.01 -8.12 12.41
N ARG A 654 18.86 -8.76 11.28
CA ARG A 654 19.97 -9.04 10.36
C ARG A 654 19.71 -8.42 9.00
N PRO A 655 20.74 -8.02 8.27
CA PRO A 655 20.58 -7.58 6.89
C PRO A 655 19.85 -8.63 6.06
N ARG A 656 19.00 -8.17 5.16
CA ARG A 656 18.25 -9.05 4.26
C ARG A 656 19.20 -9.67 3.24
N GLU A 657 19.17 -10.99 3.14
CA GLU A 657 19.94 -11.69 2.11
C GLU A 657 19.38 -11.41 0.72
N VAL A 658 20.24 -11.06 -0.21
CA VAL A 658 19.88 -10.97 -1.62
C VAL A 658 19.81 -12.38 -2.19
N PRO A 659 18.68 -12.82 -2.75
CA PRO A 659 18.61 -14.14 -3.38
C PRO A 659 19.67 -14.25 -4.47
N VAL A 660 20.46 -15.32 -4.41
CA VAL A 660 21.47 -15.60 -5.42
C VAL A 660 20.78 -15.83 -6.76
N SER A 661 21.17 -15.11 -7.79
CA SER A 661 20.58 -15.29 -9.13
C SER A 661 20.87 -16.71 -9.66
N ALA A 662 19.98 -17.22 -10.51
CA ALA A 662 20.16 -18.55 -11.09
C ALA A 662 21.50 -18.70 -11.81
N ILE A 663 21.94 -17.64 -12.52
CA ILE A 663 23.24 -17.65 -13.22
C ILE A 663 24.40 -17.68 -12.24
N LEU A 664 24.36 -16.97 -11.11
CA LEU A 664 25.41 -17.03 -10.10
C LEU A 664 25.44 -18.40 -9.40
N SER A 665 24.27 -18.99 -9.14
CA SER A 665 24.19 -20.34 -8.58
C SER A 665 24.79 -21.36 -9.55
N GLN A 666 24.49 -21.26 -10.84
CA GLN A 666 25.06 -22.08 -11.90
C GLN A 666 26.60 -21.90 -11.96
N ARG A 667 27.08 -20.64 -12.05
CA ARG A 667 28.52 -20.34 -12.11
C ARG A 667 29.28 -20.83 -10.87
N ARG A 668 28.68 -20.73 -9.69
CA ARG A 668 29.24 -21.30 -8.47
C ARG A 668 29.43 -22.82 -8.59
N THR A 669 28.44 -23.53 -9.11
CA THR A 669 28.51 -24.99 -9.31
C THR A 669 29.59 -25.37 -10.35
N GLU A 670 29.58 -24.66 -11.48
CA GLU A 670 30.58 -24.85 -12.54
C GLU A 670 32.02 -24.57 -12.03
N LEU A 671 32.23 -23.48 -11.31
CA LEU A 671 33.52 -23.15 -10.71
C LEU A 671 33.93 -24.17 -9.66
N ALA A 672 33.01 -24.60 -8.79
CA ALA A 672 33.32 -25.63 -7.78
C ALA A 672 33.76 -26.95 -8.39
N ALA A 673 33.26 -27.32 -9.56
CA ALA A 673 33.65 -28.51 -10.29
C ALA A 673 35.07 -28.40 -10.87
N LEU A 674 35.55 -27.19 -11.17
CA LEU A 674 36.88 -26.92 -11.72
C LEU A 674 37.96 -26.82 -10.63
N LEU A 675 37.61 -26.35 -9.42
CA LEU A 675 38.55 -26.09 -8.33
C LEU A 675 39.48 -27.27 -7.97
N PRO A 676 39.03 -28.55 -7.94
CA PRO A 676 39.89 -29.64 -7.53
C PRO A 676 41.13 -29.90 -8.41
N GLY A 677 41.14 -29.42 -9.65
CA GLY A 677 42.26 -29.69 -10.54
C GLY A 677 42.47 -28.71 -11.68
N TRP A 678 41.61 -27.71 -11.85
CA TRP A 678 41.62 -26.73 -12.95
C TRP A 678 41.65 -27.33 -14.38
N ASN A 679 41.42 -28.63 -14.51
CA ASN A 679 41.42 -29.29 -15.81
C ASN A 679 40.24 -28.81 -16.67
N GLY A 680 40.56 -28.29 -17.86
CA GLY A 680 39.53 -27.75 -18.76
C GLY A 680 38.99 -26.37 -18.34
N ALA A 681 39.64 -25.69 -17.39
CA ALA A 681 39.16 -24.38 -16.89
C ALA A 681 39.14 -23.32 -17.99
N LYS A 682 40.15 -23.30 -18.87
CA LYS A 682 40.25 -22.37 -19.99
C LYS A 682 39.20 -22.64 -21.08
N GLU A 683 38.94 -23.88 -21.37
CA GLU A 683 37.96 -24.35 -22.35
C GLU A 683 36.51 -24.23 -21.86
N SER A 684 36.32 -24.17 -20.55
CA SER A 684 34.98 -24.06 -19.95
C SER A 684 34.25 -22.76 -20.27
N GLY A 685 34.96 -21.71 -20.63
CA GLY A 685 34.39 -20.39 -20.88
C GLY A 685 33.77 -19.70 -19.64
N ILE A 686 34.06 -20.23 -18.41
CA ILE A 686 33.57 -19.66 -17.15
C ILE A 686 34.29 -18.34 -16.85
N CYS A 687 35.61 -18.31 -17.09
CA CYS A 687 36.44 -17.12 -16.87
C CYS A 687 36.50 -16.26 -18.14
N ALA A 688 36.58 -14.95 -17.98
CA ALA A 688 36.78 -14.03 -19.09
C ALA A 688 38.14 -14.28 -19.76
N VAL A 689 38.24 -13.94 -21.06
CA VAL A 689 39.45 -14.21 -21.85
C VAL A 689 40.72 -13.58 -21.23
N ASN A 690 40.57 -12.36 -20.68
CA ASN A 690 41.66 -11.62 -20.04
C ASN A 690 42.12 -12.25 -18.70
N PHE A 691 41.32 -13.12 -18.07
CA PHE A 691 41.75 -13.88 -16.88
C PHE A 691 42.96 -14.78 -17.12
N TRP A 692 43.20 -15.15 -18.38
CA TRP A 692 44.28 -16.08 -18.77
C TRP A 692 45.50 -15.34 -19.36
N GLN A 693 45.54 -14.01 -19.26
CA GLN A 693 46.61 -13.21 -19.84
C GLN A 693 47.73 -12.87 -18.85
N ASP A 694 47.49 -13.07 -17.57
CA ASP A 694 48.45 -12.98 -16.47
C ASP A 694 48.93 -14.37 -16.04
#